data_b1753ca272825d47bfb4f1b538a91ad4
#
_entry.id   b1753ca272825d47bfb4f1b538a91ad4
#
_cell.length_a   1.000
_cell.length_b   1.000
_cell.length_c   1.000
_cell.angle_alpha   90.00
_cell.angle_beta   90.00
_cell.angle_gamma   90.00
#
_symmetry.space_group_name_H-M   'P 1'
#
loop_
_entity.id
_entity.type
_entity.pdbx_description
1 polymer ?
#
loop_
_entity_poly.entity_id
_entity_poly.type
_entity_poly.pdbx_seq_one_letter_code
_entity_poly.pdbx_strand_id
1 'polypeptide(L)'
;MKIGGKLLERKTGGRSRYWQVFWLCFAVAAALFLPHCIIDGLNGDFFHYAGDFNDQQISFYSYANNFVKQGGGFSWATDLGSGFVNSYSFYLCGSPFFWLTLLLPYRWTPWAMVPMLCLKFAVAGGGAYLWMRRWVKDERWSMVGACLYAFSGFTVYNVFFNHFLDVVALFPYMLKALDDAVLDRRHGAFPFWVAVNLLNNYFFFAGQAVFLIIYFVCMVAGGRYKLNLRLFGALAFQTVLGCCMGCALLVPAALSLVQNPRTIDPFNGYGYLVYGSAQQYLAIFYSAFLMPDAPYLKDLFQEGILKHTSMTVYLPVVGIAGGLVFCRVRRRHPFARIMKVCLICAFVPVLNSMFYALNSSYYARWYYMPVLVLCAATAMTLQKANLCETEYRRALGLVALCTLSSIAFALVPNEKDGTTTIGVVEEPLRYWGILLVSMLGVGLFWLLLHYRRQLAARFPAAVLAVVLGFSFVYGQVHLSITKYGQWYHDADYVQQTRREAPELNAVLPDDVFYRLDAYDSYNNLGLWLDKSCIQFFNSTVAPSILEFYPTVGVKRDVNSKPEASLYALRGLLSVRYTLVPKEKVEDWEKEKLEGWNLVSSTTSYLIYENENWVPMGFTYDSYITEENFETVSDTNAGNVLMKALLLTDEQVERYGQMMQNLTDDEKNNISYEDYVQDCTARRESAVTSFTATRTGFTAQADLEAENLVLFSVPYDDGFTATVNGVPAEVEKVDNGLMAVAAPAGHSEIVFTYHTAGLRQSVAVSAGAIVVYAVWVAVLHRKKRREESSVG
;
A
#
# COMPACT_ATOMS: atom_id res chain seq x y z
N MET A 1 18.32 29.94 -42.03
CA MET A 1 16.97 29.48 -42.23
C MET A 1 16.73 27.95 -42.24
N LYS A 2 17.77 27.10 -42.36
CA LYS A 2 17.65 25.60 -42.32
C LYS A 2 17.72 24.96 -40.93
N ILE A 3 18.06 25.68 -39.87
CA ILE A 3 18.19 25.16 -38.50
C ILE A 3 16.84 25.18 -37.77
N GLY A 4 15.94 26.10 -38.10
CA GLY A 4 14.59 26.22 -37.49
C GLY A 4 13.64 25.08 -37.90
N GLY A 5 13.68 24.60 -39.15
CA GLY A 5 12.81 23.53 -39.63
C GLY A 5 13.08 22.17 -39.01
N LYS A 6 14.35 21.79 -38.80
CA LYS A 6 14.73 20.55 -38.14
C LYS A 6 14.39 20.51 -36.62
N LEU A 7 14.31 21.67 -35.96
CA LEU A 7 13.92 21.78 -34.57
C LEU A 7 12.36 21.69 -34.41
N LEU A 8 11.60 22.18 -35.38
CA LEU A 8 10.14 22.06 -35.41
C LEU A 8 9.69 20.62 -35.74
N GLU A 9 10.31 19.96 -36.73
CA GLU A 9 10.03 18.56 -37.05
C GLU A 9 10.37 17.60 -35.90
N ARG A 10 11.45 17.90 -35.13
CA ARG A 10 11.77 17.14 -33.91
C ARG A 10 10.72 17.34 -32.81
N LYS A 11 10.11 18.52 -32.70
CA LYS A 11 9.07 18.83 -31.70
C LYS A 11 7.71 18.15 -32.03
N THR A 12 7.33 18.09 -33.28
CA THR A 12 6.06 17.49 -33.71
C THR A 12 6.10 15.97 -33.71
N GLY A 13 7.18 15.34 -34.22
CA GLY A 13 7.36 13.90 -34.24
C GLY A 13 7.39 13.28 -32.82
N GLY A 14 8.05 13.93 -31.88
CA GLY A 14 8.17 13.42 -30.52
C GLY A 14 6.86 13.45 -29.71
N ARG A 15 5.97 14.41 -30.00
CA ARG A 15 4.64 14.47 -29.35
C ARG A 15 3.71 13.39 -29.89
N SER A 16 3.78 13.10 -31.19
CA SER A 16 3.02 12.02 -31.82
C SER A 16 3.43 10.65 -31.28
N ARG A 17 4.74 10.39 -31.11
CA ARG A 17 5.22 9.10 -30.58
C ARG A 17 4.96 8.89 -29.10
N TYR A 18 4.89 9.95 -28.30
CA TYR A 18 4.42 9.85 -26.90
C TYR A 18 3.03 9.21 -26.85
N TRP A 19 2.10 9.74 -27.65
CA TRP A 19 0.74 9.22 -27.69
C TRP A 19 0.68 7.80 -28.31
N GLN A 20 1.58 7.47 -29.23
CA GLN A 20 1.68 6.10 -29.75
C GLN A 20 2.08 5.13 -28.64
N VAL A 21 3.13 5.44 -27.84
CA VAL A 21 3.52 4.60 -26.69
C VAL A 21 2.42 4.51 -25.66
N PHE A 22 1.81 5.65 -25.33
CA PHE A 22 0.71 5.71 -24.36
C PHE A 22 -0.44 4.77 -24.77
N TRP A 23 -0.94 4.89 -25.98
CA TRP A 23 -2.05 4.07 -26.44
C TRP A 23 -1.67 2.62 -26.70
N LEU A 24 -0.43 2.33 -27.10
CA LEU A 24 0.07 0.95 -27.20
C LEU A 24 0.10 0.29 -25.81
N CYS A 25 0.63 0.96 -24.80
CA CYS A 25 0.65 0.43 -23.44
C CYS A 25 -0.77 0.27 -22.89
N PHE A 26 -1.66 1.24 -23.13
CA PHE A 26 -3.07 1.13 -22.75
C PHE A 26 -3.75 -0.08 -23.41
N ALA A 27 -3.58 -0.25 -24.73
CA ALA A 27 -4.22 -1.32 -25.48
C ALA A 27 -3.72 -2.72 -25.04
N VAL A 28 -2.41 -2.87 -24.82
CA VAL A 28 -1.84 -4.14 -24.33
C VAL A 28 -2.28 -4.44 -22.91
N ALA A 29 -2.33 -3.43 -22.03
CA ALA A 29 -2.87 -3.60 -20.69
C ALA A 29 -4.36 -3.94 -20.71
N ALA A 30 -5.15 -3.27 -21.54
CA ALA A 30 -6.57 -3.60 -21.72
C ALA A 30 -6.74 -5.06 -22.23
N ALA A 31 -5.96 -5.47 -23.23
CA ALA A 31 -5.97 -6.86 -23.72
C ALA A 31 -5.56 -7.85 -22.61
N LEU A 32 -4.62 -7.47 -21.74
CA LEU A 32 -4.15 -8.28 -20.61
C LEU A 32 -5.26 -8.56 -19.60
N PHE A 33 -6.06 -7.55 -19.23
CA PHE A 33 -7.13 -7.71 -18.24
C PHE A 33 -8.44 -8.21 -18.84
N LEU A 34 -8.70 -7.99 -20.13
CA LEU A 34 -9.98 -8.27 -20.78
C LEU A 34 -10.47 -9.72 -20.62
N PRO A 35 -9.66 -10.78 -20.77
CA PRO A 35 -10.12 -12.15 -20.59
C PRO A 35 -10.66 -12.40 -19.18
N HIS A 36 -9.96 -11.89 -18.16
CA HIS A 36 -10.37 -12.03 -16.76
C HIS A 36 -11.63 -11.21 -16.45
N CYS A 37 -11.74 -9.98 -17.01
CA CYS A 37 -12.95 -9.18 -16.88
C CYS A 37 -14.16 -9.84 -17.53
N ILE A 38 -13.98 -10.54 -18.67
CA ILE A 38 -15.07 -11.27 -19.33
C ILE A 38 -15.51 -12.44 -18.46
N ILE A 39 -14.57 -13.21 -17.91
CA ILE A 39 -14.90 -14.35 -17.03
C ILE A 39 -15.67 -13.87 -15.80
N ASP A 40 -15.18 -12.83 -15.12
CA ASP A 40 -15.86 -12.26 -13.94
C ASP A 40 -17.22 -11.65 -14.33
N GLY A 41 -17.28 -10.92 -15.45
CA GLY A 41 -18.50 -10.30 -15.95
C GLY A 41 -19.60 -11.29 -16.37
N LEU A 42 -19.24 -12.48 -16.86
CA LEU A 42 -20.20 -13.56 -17.15
C LEU A 42 -20.86 -14.09 -15.86
N ASN A 43 -20.17 -13.97 -14.72
CA ASN A 43 -20.71 -14.28 -13.39
C ASN A 43 -21.47 -13.09 -12.77
N GLY A 44 -21.63 -11.98 -13.49
CA GLY A 44 -22.32 -10.77 -13.01
C GLY A 44 -21.46 -9.88 -12.09
N ASP A 45 -20.13 -10.07 -12.08
CA ASP A 45 -19.21 -9.44 -11.15
C ASP A 45 -18.19 -8.54 -11.84
N PHE A 46 -17.45 -7.76 -11.04
CA PHE A 46 -16.31 -6.97 -11.46
C PHE A 46 -15.01 -7.79 -11.38
N PHE A 47 -13.96 -7.29 -12.04
CA PHE A 47 -12.63 -7.89 -11.94
C PHE A 47 -12.16 -7.92 -10.49
N HIS A 48 -11.86 -9.10 -10.01
CA HIS A 48 -11.15 -9.35 -8.77
C HIS A 48 -9.81 -10.04 -9.07
N TYR A 49 -8.89 -10.04 -8.10
CA TYR A 49 -7.55 -10.58 -8.33
C TYR A 49 -7.15 -11.54 -7.20
N ALA A 50 -6.34 -11.08 -6.25
CA ALA A 50 -5.92 -11.87 -5.09
C ALA A 50 -5.42 -10.96 -3.96
N GLY A 51 -5.54 -11.40 -2.71
CA GLY A 51 -5.00 -10.77 -1.50
C GLY A 51 -5.28 -9.28 -1.41
N ASP A 52 -4.24 -8.45 -1.22
CA ASP A 52 -4.37 -7.00 -1.01
C ASP A 52 -5.22 -6.28 -2.06
N PHE A 53 -5.24 -6.77 -3.31
CA PHE A 53 -6.08 -6.17 -4.33
C PHE A 53 -7.57 -6.33 -3.99
N ASN A 54 -7.98 -7.51 -3.54
CA ASN A 54 -9.35 -7.81 -3.15
C ASN A 54 -9.69 -7.23 -1.78
N ASP A 55 -8.85 -7.52 -0.79
CA ASP A 55 -9.13 -7.23 0.62
C ASP A 55 -9.07 -5.74 0.93
N GLN A 56 -8.16 -5.00 0.27
CA GLN A 56 -7.92 -3.59 0.53
C GLN A 56 -8.34 -2.70 -0.64
N GLN A 57 -7.75 -2.92 -1.83
CA GLN A 57 -7.78 -1.89 -2.87
C GLN A 57 -9.19 -1.64 -3.42
N ILE A 58 -10.00 -2.67 -3.63
CA ILE A 58 -11.36 -2.53 -4.16
C ILE A 58 -12.26 -1.87 -3.13
N SER A 59 -12.26 -2.38 -1.88
CA SER A 59 -13.09 -1.85 -0.79
C SER A 59 -12.66 -0.41 -0.41
N PHE A 60 -11.35 -0.14 -0.32
CA PHE A 60 -10.83 1.19 0.01
C PHE A 60 -11.20 2.24 -1.03
N TYR A 61 -11.07 1.92 -2.33
CA TYR A 61 -11.46 2.85 -3.39
C TYR A 61 -12.97 3.14 -3.38
N SER A 62 -13.80 2.12 -3.17
CA SER A 62 -15.26 2.28 -3.07
C SER A 62 -15.64 3.11 -1.85
N TYR A 63 -15.16 2.74 -0.68
CA TYR A 63 -15.44 3.43 0.58
C TYR A 63 -14.95 4.88 0.55
N ALA A 64 -13.68 5.09 0.17
CA ALA A 64 -13.09 6.42 0.12
C ALA A 64 -13.78 7.33 -0.91
N ASN A 65 -14.22 6.79 -2.05
CA ASN A 65 -15.02 7.55 -3.02
C ASN A 65 -16.31 8.09 -2.38
N ASN A 66 -17.02 7.27 -1.62
CA ASN A 66 -18.23 7.67 -0.89
C ASN A 66 -17.88 8.67 0.22
N PHE A 67 -16.88 8.36 1.04
CA PHE A 67 -16.47 9.17 2.19
C PHE A 67 -16.05 10.59 1.78
N VAL A 68 -15.19 10.74 0.77
CA VAL A 68 -14.73 12.05 0.28
C VAL A 68 -15.87 12.92 -0.24
N LYS A 69 -16.87 12.32 -0.89
CA LYS A 69 -18.05 13.05 -1.39
C LYS A 69 -18.97 13.53 -0.28
N GLN A 70 -19.04 12.79 0.82
CA GLN A 70 -19.86 13.17 1.97
C GLN A 70 -19.14 14.14 2.91
N GLY A 71 -17.80 14.18 2.83
CA GLY A 71 -16.96 14.99 3.71
C GLY A 71 -16.78 14.38 5.09
N GLY A 72 -15.92 15.00 5.91
CA GLY A 72 -15.59 14.56 7.24
C GLY A 72 -14.10 14.25 7.42
N GLY A 73 -13.69 13.92 8.63
CA GLY A 73 -12.30 13.58 8.98
C GLY A 73 -12.14 12.24 9.68
N PHE A 74 -13.20 11.75 10.34
CA PHE A 74 -13.19 10.52 11.13
C PHE A 74 -14.06 9.43 10.49
N SER A 75 -13.51 8.26 10.31
CA SER A 75 -14.14 7.09 9.69
C SER A 75 -14.50 6.05 10.74
N TRP A 76 -15.77 5.86 10.99
CA TRP A 76 -16.29 4.86 11.93
C TRP A 76 -16.20 3.43 11.36
N ALA A 77 -16.25 3.28 10.04
CA ALA A 77 -16.13 1.98 9.38
C ALA A 77 -14.69 1.52 9.19
N THR A 78 -13.71 2.31 9.62
CA THR A 78 -12.28 1.97 9.53
C THR A 78 -11.78 1.51 10.90
N ASP A 79 -11.52 0.20 11.03
CA ASP A 79 -11.10 -0.42 12.28
C ASP A 79 -12.11 -0.11 13.43
N LEU A 80 -11.65 0.14 14.64
CA LEU A 80 -12.51 0.59 15.75
C LEU A 80 -12.97 2.05 15.64
N GLY A 81 -12.66 2.71 14.54
CA GLY A 81 -12.77 4.14 14.29
C GLY A 81 -11.38 4.74 14.11
N SER A 82 -11.16 5.52 13.05
CA SER A 82 -9.85 6.08 12.75
C SER A 82 -9.93 7.35 11.89
N GLY A 83 -8.89 8.19 11.96
CA GLY A 83 -8.74 9.34 11.07
C GLY A 83 -8.62 8.93 9.61
N PHE A 84 -9.50 9.43 8.73
CA PHE A 84 -9.54 9.05 7.32
C PHE A 84 -8.21 9.31 6.59
N VAL A 85 -7.62 10.49 6.78
CA VAL A 85 -6.35 10.86 6.13
C VAL A 85 -5.23 9.93 6.58
N ASN A 86 -5.12 9.64 7.87
CA ASN A 86 -4.07 8.76 8.43
C ASN A 86 -4.20 7.33 7.90
N SER A 87 -5.43 6.83 7.77
CA SER A 87 -5.69 5.45 7.31
C SER A 87 -5.53 5.25 5.80
N TYR A 88 -5.82 6.28 4.97
CA TYR A 88 -5.89 6.12 3.52
C TYR A 88 -4.86 6.94 2.73
N SER A 89 -4.04 7.80 3.36
CA SER A 89 -3.02 8.59 2.66
C SER A 89 -1.96 7.72 1.97
N PHE A 90 -1.57 6.61 2.57
CA PHE A 90 -0.64 5.65 1.99
C PHE A 90 -1.18 4.98 0.72
N TYR A 91 -2.49 4.74 0.65
CA TYR A 91 -3.10 3.94 -0.41
C TYR A 91 -3.62 4.77 -1.59
N LEU A 92 -4.29 5.91 -1.31
CA LEU A 92 -5.10 6.54 -2.34
C LEU A 92 -5.30 8.06 -2.24
N CYS A 93 -5.20 8.69 -1.05
CA CYS A 93 -5.54 10.12 -0.90
C CYS A 93 -4.72 11.03 -1.82
N GLY A 94 -3.46 10.70 -2.11
CA GLY A 94 -2.60 11.45 -3.03
C GLY A 94 -2.60 10.93 -4.47
N SER A 95 -3.33 9.85 -4.77
CA SER A 95 -3.32 9.20 -6.09
C SER A 95 -4.18 9.97 -7.11
N PRO A 96 -3.61 10.45 -8.22
CA PRO A 96 -4.40 11.08 -9.27
C PRO A 96 -5.38 10.09 -9.92
N PHE A 97 -5.09 8.79 -9.88
CA PHE A 97 -5.96 7.74 -10.44
C PHE A 97 -7.17 7.52 -9.53
N PHE A 98 -7.00 7.58 -8.21
CA PHE A 98 -8.15 7.58 -7.29
C PHE A 98 -9.05 8.79 -7.50
N TRP A 99 -8.49 9.99 -7.63
CA TRP A 99 -9.26 11.21 -7.84
C TRP A 99 -10.09 11.18 -9.12
N LEU A 100 -9.64 10.47 -10.17
CA LEU A 100 -10.45 10.26 -11.37
C LEU A 100 -11.70 9.40 -11.08
N THR A 101 -11.65 8.49 -10.13
CA THR A 101 -12.80 7.66 -9.77
C THR A 101 -13.92 8.46 -9.09
N LEU A 102 -13.63 9.62 -8.53
CA LEU A 102 -14.66 10.51 -7.93
C LEU A 102 -15.65 11.06 -8.97
N LEU A 103 -15.30 11.00 -10.26
CA LEU A 103 -16.24 11.34 -11.35
C LEU A 103 -17.37 10.32 -11.49
N LEU A 104 -17.21 9.13 -10.87
CA LEU A 104 -18.17 8.03 -10.91
C LEU A 104 -18.90 7.91 -9.57
N PRO A 105 -20.17 7.41 -9.55
CA PRO A 105 -20.79 6.96 -8.31
C PRO A 105 -19.94 5.89 -7.63
N TYR A 106 -19.90 5.88 -6.29
CA TYR A 106 -19.07 4.92 -5.53
C TYR A 106 -19.34 3.46 -5.89
N ARG A 107 -20.60 3.13 -6.20
CA ARG A 107 -21.02 1.79 -6.62
C ARG A 107 -20.35 1.30 -7.90
N TRP A 108 -19.84 2.20 -8.75
CA TRP A 108 -19.14 1.87 -10.01
C TRP A 108 -17.61 1.82 -9.85
N THR A 109 -17.09 2.17 -8.68
CA THR A 109 -15.65 2.20 -8.41
C THR A 109 -14.96 0.84 -8.64
N PRO A 110 -15.55 -0.33 -8.27
CA PRO A 110 -14.94 -1.63 -8.55
C PRO A 110 -14.69 -1.88 -10.05
N TRP A 111 -15.62 -1.47 -10.91
CA TRP A 111 -15.44 -1.58 -12.37
C TRP A 111 -14.43 -0.58 -12.93
N ALA A 112 -14.21 0.54 -12.26
CA ALA A 112 -13.18 1.51 -12.64
C ALA A 112 -11.76 1.04 -12.34
N MET A 113 -11.54 0.03 -11.51
CA MET A 113 -10.21 -0.45 -11.12
C MET A 113 -9.37 -0.85 -12.35
N VAL A 114 -9.90 -1.64 -13.27
CA VAL A 114 -9.19 -2.08 -14.48
C VAL A 114 -8.89 -0.93 -15.44
N PRO A 115 -9.84 -0.04 -15.81
CA PRO A 115 -9.52 1.16 -16.56
C PRO A 115 -8.40 2.01 -15.94
N MET A 116 -8.39 2.14 -14.60
CA MET A 116 -7.32 2.87 -13.90
C MET A 116 -5.98 2.11 -13.98
N LEU A 117 -5.97 0.77 -13.86
CA LEU A 117 -4.77 -0.02 -14.10
C LEU A 117 -4.22 0.19 -15.52
N CYS A 118 -5.06 0.08 -16.54
CA CYS A 118 -4.67 0.34 -17.93
C CYS A 118 -4.07 1.75 -18.10
N LEU A 119 -4.66 2.75 -17.45
CA LEU A 119 -4.16 4.11 -17.47
C LEU A 119 -2.78 4.22 -16.80
N LYS A 120 -2.54 3.53 -15.68
CA LYS A 120 -1.24 3.49 -15.00
C LYS A 120 -0.15 2.91 -15.90
N PHE A 121 -0.41 1.80 -16.58
CA PHE A 121 0.52 1.22 -17.59
C PHE A 121 0.81 2.22 -18.72
N ALA A 122 -0.19 2.91 -19.22
CA ALA A 122 -0.04 3.89 -20.29
C ALA A 122 0.79 5.10 -19.84
N VAL A 123 0.53 5.64 -18.63
CA VAL A 123 1.28 6.75 -18.03
C VAL A 123 2.72 6.34 -17.77
N ALA A 124 2.97 5.13 -17.25
CA ALA A 124 4.31 4.59 -17.04
C ALA A 124 5.11 4.53 -18.33
N GLY A 125 4.54 3.95 -19.39
CA GLY A 125 5.15 3.89 -20.72
C GLY A 125 5.43 5.27 -21.31
N GLY A 126 4.43 6.18 -21.24
CA GLY A 126 4.57 7.56 -21.70
C GLY A 126 5.68 8.32 -20.98
N GLY A 127 5.74 8.24 -19.65
CA GLY A 127 6.77 8.87 -18.84
C GLY A 127 8.18 8.31 -19.12
N ALA A 128 8.30 6.99 -19.19
CA ALA A 128 9.54 6.31 -19.54
C ALA A 128 10.04 6.73 -20.94
N TYR A 129 9.15 6.80 -21.93
CA TYR A 129 9.50 7.28 -23.27
C TYR A 129 10.02 8.72 -23.24
N LEU A 130 9.33 9.63 -22.54
CA LEU A 130 9.75 11.02 -22.44
C LEU A 130 11.14 11.19 -21.82
N TRP A 131 11.47 10.36 -20.83
CA TRP A 131 12.80 10.37 -20.22
C TRP A 131 13.84 9.71 -21.12
N MET A 132 13.56 8.52 -21.69
CA MET A 132 14.51 7.73 -22.48
C MET A 132 14.92 8.40 -23.79
N ARG A 133 14.05 9.17 -24.45
CA ARG A 133 14.37 9.88 -25.70
C ARG A 133 15.51 10.89 -25.57
N ARG A 134 15.91 11.26 -24.38
CA ARG A 134 17.10 12.07 -24.10
C ARG A 134 18.39 11.26 -24.32
N TRP A 135 18.37 10.00 -23.94
CA TRP A 135 19.54 9.13 -23.85
C TRP A 135 19.69 8.20 -25.05
N VAL A 136 18.60 7.79 -25.63
CA VAL A 136 18.51 6.90 -26.80
C VAL A 136 18.39 7.76 -28.06
N LYS A 137 19.29 7.55 -29.03
CA LYS A 137 19.36 8.40 -30.24
C LYS A 137 18.19 8.21 -31.21
N ASP A 138 17.77 6.96 -31.42
CA ASP A 138 16.65 6.60 -32.26
C ASP A 138 15.40 6.41 -31.39
N GLU A 139 14.41 7.24 -31.62
CA GLU A 139 13.15 7.25 -30.84
C GLU A 139 12.38 5.93 -30.90
N ARG A 140 12.56 5.11 -31.94
CA ARG A 140 11.94 3.77 -32.03
C ARG A 140 12.46 2.86 -30.92
N TRP A 141 13.75 2.95 -30.59
CA TRP A 141 14.32 2.21 -29.45
C TRP A 141 13.91 2.79 -28.11
N SER A 142 13.63 4.10 -28.04
CA SER A 142 13.01 4.68 -26.85
C SER A 142 11.59 4.13 -26.61
N MET A 143 10.82 3.86 -27.67
CA MET A 143 9.52 3.21 -27.57
C MET A 143 9.66 1.77 -27.05
N VAL A 144 10.62 0.99 -27.56
CA VAL A 144 10.90 -0.37 -27.06
C VAL A 144 11.25 -0.34 -25.56
N GLY A 145 12.20 0.54 -25.15
CA GLY A 145 12.58 0.67 -23.77
C GLY A 145 11.43 1.08 -22.84
N ALA A 146 10.56 1.97 -23.33
CA ALA A 146 9.38 2.42 -22.59
C ALA A 146 8.35 1.30 -22.38
N CYS A 147 8.11 0.49 -23.42
CA CYS A 147 7.23 -0.68 -23.31
C CYS A 147 7.84 -1.76 -22.39
N LEU A 148 9.16 -1.98 -22.44
CA LEU A 148 9.85 -2.87 -21.49
C LEU A 148 9.66 -2.43 -20.05
N TYR A 149 9.69 -1.12 -19.77
CA TYR A 149 9.44 -0.59 -18.44
C TYR A 149 7.99 -0.78 -18.02
N ALA A 150 7.04 -0.37 -18.89
CA ALA A 150 5.61 -0.47 -18.59
C ALA A 150 5.16 -1.93 -18.33
N PHE A 151 5.75 -2.90 -19.02
CA PHE A 151 5.46 -4.33 -18.88
C PHE A 151 6.60 -5.11 -18.24
N SER A 152 7.44 -4.47 -17.44
CA SER A 152 8.45 -5.19 -16.65
C SER A 152 7.81 -6.14 -15.64
N GLY A 153 8.56 -7.16 -15.22
CA GLY A 153 8.12 -8.06 -14.15
C GLY A 153 7.66 -7.30 -12.91
N PHE A 154 8.36 -6.21 -12.57
CA PHE A 154 7.99 -5.36 -11.44
C PHE A 154 6.57 -4.77 -11.60
N THR A 155 6.25 -4.23 -12.76
CA THR A 155 4.94 -3.62 -13.01
C THR A 155 3.83 -4.67 -12.98
N VAL A 156 4.02 -5.82 -13.65
CA VAL A 156 3.01 -6.89 -13.71
C VAL A 156 2.80 -7.53 -12.34
N TYR A 157 3.87 -7.80 -11.58
CA TYR A 157 3.80 -8.33 -10.22
C TYR A 157 2.99 -7.41 -9.29
N ASN A 158 3.21 -6.10 -9.39
CA ASN A 158 2.59 -5.13 -8.47
C ASN A 158 1.15 -4.73 -8.85
N VAL A 159 0.51 -5.40 -9.82
CA VAL A 159 -0.96 -5.34 -9.99
C VAL A 159 -1.65 -5.76 -8.67
N PHE A 160 -1.08 -6.72 -7.96
CA PHE A 160 -1.52 -7.16 -6.63
C PHE A 160 -1.63 -6.00 -5.62
N PHE A 161 -0.70 -5.06 -5.67
CA PHE A 161 -0.65 -3.88 -4.80
C PHE A 161 -1.12 -2.60 -5.52
N ASN A 162 -2.01 -2.63 -6.41
CA ASN A 162 -2.57 -1.53 -7.21
C ASN A 162 -1.94 -0.13 -7.02
N HIS A 163 -1.84 0.39 -5.78
CA HIS A 163 -1.27 1.71 -5.46
C HIS A 163 0.25 1.81 -5.70
N PHE A 164 0.99 0.69 -5.75
CA PHE A 164 2.41 0.69 -6.13
C PHE A 164 2.60 1.03 -7.61
N LEU A 165 1.61 0.77 -8.46
CA LEU A 165 1.66 1.14 -9.86
C LEU A 165 1.61 2.65 -10.09
N ASP A 166 1.06 3.42 -9.16
CA ASP A 166 1.03 4.87 -9.21
C ASP A 166 2.46 5.43 -9.19
N VAL A 167 3.32 4.91 -8.30
CA VAL A 167 4.72 5.36 -8.23
C VAL A 167 5.51 4.93 -9.46
N VAL A 168 5.26 3.74 -10.02
CA VAL A 168 5.84 3.29 -11.29
C VAL A 168 5.44 4.23 -12.42
N ALA A 169 4.18 4.66 -12.46
CA ALA A 169 3.65 5.54 -13.48
C ALA A 169 4.23 6.97 -13.40
N LEU A 170 4.39 7.52 -12.19
CA LEU A 170 4.71 8.93 -11.99
C LEU A 170 6.22 9.21 -11.88
N PHE A 171 7.01 8.28 -11.37
CA PHE A 171 8.45 8.45 -11.17
C PHE A 171 9.24 8.88 -12.42
N PRO A 172 9.01 8.31 -13.63
CA PRO A 172 9.80 8.70 -14.81
C PRO A 172 9.67 10.19 -15.17
N TYR A 173 8.55 10.83 -14.84
CA TYR A 173 8.35 12.26 -15.05
C TYR A 173 9.20 13.10 -14.10
N MET A 174 9.35 12.67 -12.83
CA MET A 174 10.20 13.34 -11.86
C MET A 174 11.68 13.24 -12.27
N LEU A 175 12.14 12.06 -12.68
CA LEU A 175 13.51 11.84 -13.15
C LEU A 175 13.81 12.67 -14.41
N LYS A 176 12.84 12.73 -15.34
CA LYS A 176 12.95 13.59 -16.53
C LYS A 176 13.04 15.07 -16.14
N ALA A 177 12.22 15.51 -15.20
CA ALA A 177 12.21 16.90 -14.76
C ALA A 177 13.54 17.31 -14.08
N LEU A 178 14.16 16.39 -13.32
CA LEU A 178 15.50 16.57 -12.78
C LEU A 178 16.55 16.73 -13.90
N ASP A 179 16.54 15.84 -14.90
CA ASP A 179 17.43 15.95 -16.06
C ASP A 179 17.23 17.26 -16.82
N ASP A 180 16.00 17.70 -17.03
CA ASP A 180 15.67 18.96 -17.69
C ASP A 180 16.17 20.16 -16.88
N ALA A 181 16.06 20.14 -15.55
CA ALA A 181 16.56 21.19 -14.69
C ALA A 181 18.09 21.32 -14.71
N VAL A 182 18.79 20.17 -14.72
CA VAL A 182 20.27 20.14 -14.66
C VAL A 182 20.90 20.36 -16.04
N LEU A 183 20.44 19.66 -17.07
CA LEU A 183 21.07 19.64 -18.40
C LEU A 183 20.61 20.79 -19.29
N ASP A 184 19.29 21.08 -19.28
CA ASP A 184 18.68 22.08 -20.16
C ASP A 184 18.42 23.41 -19.43
N ARG A 185 18.69 23.49 -18.12
CA ARG A 185 18.37 24.66 -17.27
C ARG A 185 16.88 25.03 -17.34
N ARG A 186 16.02 24.04 -17.54
CA ARG A 186 14.56 24.21 -17.57
C ARG A 186 14.00 23.96 -16.19
N HIS A 187 13.80 25.03 -15.45
CA HIS A 187 13.25 25.00 -14.12
C HIS A 187 11.71 25.05 -14.14
N GLY A 188 11.08 24.66 -13.05
CA GLY A 188 9.64 24.73 -12.84
C GLY A 188 8.94 23.38 -12.85
N ALA A 189 9.34 22.43 -13.70
CA ALA A 189 8.75 21.09 -13.72
C ALA A 189 9.20 20.20 -12.55
N PHE A 190 10.43 20.39 -12.06
CA PHE A 190 10.99 19.51 -11.04
C PHE A 190 10.25 19.62 -9.69
N PRO A 191 10.02 20.81 -9.10
CA PRO A 191 9.27 20.90 -7.83
C PRO A 191 7.83 20.38 -7.97
N PHE A 192 7.17 20.57 -9.11
CA PHE A 192 5.85 20.01 -9.38
C PHE A 192 5.86 18.47 -9.29
N TRP A 193 6.81 17.81 -9.95
CA TRP A 193 6.89 16.34 -9.92
C TRP A 193 7.40 15.80 -8.60
N VAL A 194 8.22 16.55 -7.85
CA VAL A 194 8.54 16.24 -6.45
C VAL A 194 7.27 16.23 -5.60
N ALA A 195 6.45 17.29 -5.68
CA ALA A 195 5.20 17.37 -4.95
C ALA A 195 4.22 16.23 -5.32
N VAL A 196 4.07 15.95 -6.63
CA VAL A 196 3.17 14.90 -7.12
C VAL A 196 3.60 13.53 -6.60
N ASN A 197 4.90 13.18 -6.64
CA ASN A 197 5.38 11.89 -6.15
C ASN A 197 5.29 11.79 -4.63
N LEU A 198 5.57 12.86 -3.89
CA LEU A 198 5.43 12.91 -2.44
C LEU A 198 3.97 12.76 -1.99
N LEU A 199 3.04 13.54 -2.58
CA LEU A 199 1.61 13.44 -2.30
C LEU A 199 1.06 12.07 -2.65
N ASN A 200 1.49 11.52 -3.80
CA ASN A 200 1.02 10.21 -4.24
C ASN A 200 1.34 9.12 -3.22
N ASN A 201 2.59 9.10 -2.72
CA ASN A 201 2.98 8.16 -1.68
C ASN A 201 4.28 8.56 -1.00
N TYR A 202 4.18 9.06 0.22
CA TYR A 202 5.33 9.54 1.01
C TYR A 202 6.33 8.43 1.36
N PHE A 203 5.87 7.19 1.56
CA PHE A 203 6.72 6.04 1.88
C PHE A 203 7.65 5.70 0.70
N PHE A 204 7.09 5.58 -0.51
CA PHE A 204 7.91 5.36 -1.71
C PHE A 204 8.76 6.57 -2.06
N PHE A 205 8.32 7.78 -1.74
CA PHE A 205 9.08 9.00 -2.00
C PHE A 205 10.40 9.03 -1.23
N ALA A 206 10.47 8.50 -0.01
CA ALA A 206 11.72 8.34 0.73
C ALA A 206 12.75 7.52 -0.09
N GLY A 207 12.34 6.39 -0.63
CA GLY A 207 13.17 5.57 -1.52
C GLY A 207 13.52 6.28 -2.84
N GLN A 208 12.58 7.05 -3.40
CA GLN A 208 12.86 7.87 -4.59
C GLN A 208 13.92 8.94 -4.33
N ALA A 209 13.90 9.58 -3.16
CA ALA A 209 14.91 10.56 -2.77
C ALA A 209 16.30 9.92 -2.69
N VAL A 210 16.42 8.74 -2.06
CA VAL A 210 17.67 7.96 -2.02
C VAL A 210 18.15 7.63 -3.44
N PHE A 211 17.26 7.14 -4.30
CA PHE A 211 17.61 6.83 -5.68
C PHE A 211 18.03 8.08 -6.47
N LEU A 212 17.34 9.21 -6.31
CA LEU A 212 17.73 10.47 -6.98
C LEU A 212 19.11 10.95 -6.54
N ILE A 213 19.49 10.76 -5.28
CA ILE A 213 20.84 11.05 -4.79
C ILE A 213 21.87 10.13 -5.48
N ILE A 214 21.63 8.81 -5.50
CA ILE A 214 22.49 7.84 -6.20
C ILE A 214 22.62 8.22 -7.69
N TYR A 215 21.50 8.49 -8.34
CA TYR A 215 21.44 8.90 -9.74
C TYR A 215 22.27 10.18 -9.96
N PHE A 216 22.03 11.22 -9.16
CA PHE A 216 22.72 12.50 -9.25
C PHE A 216 24.24 12.35 -9.08
N VAL A 217 24.68 11.65 -8.03
CA VAL A 217 26.10 11.41 -7.74
C VAL A 217 26.76 10.64 -8.89
N CYS A 218 26.13 9.58 -9.41
CA CYS A 218 26.64 8.82 -10.54
C CYS A 218 26.73 9.66 -11.83
N MET A 219 25.78 10.56 -12.05
CA MET A 219 25.74 11.46 -13.21
C MET A 219 26.85 12.52 -13.12
N VAL A 220 27.12 13.05 -11.94
CA VAL A 220 28.25 13.97 -11.69
C VAL A 220 29.56 13.23 -11.86
N ALA A 221 29.76 12.09 -11.21
CA ALA A 221 30.98 11.27 -11.30
C ALA A 221 31.25 10.74 -12.73
N GLY A 222 30.19 10.62 -13.55
CA GLY A 222 30.29 10.27 -14.97
C GLY A 222 30.50 11.47 -15.92
N GLY A 223 30.59 12.68 -15.37
CA GLY A 223 30.83 13.91 -16.13
C GLY A 223 29.63 14.38 -16.97
N ARG A 224 28.42 13.82 -16.71
CA ARG A 224 27.20 14.23 -17.40
C ARG A 224 26.55 15.45 -16.75
N TYR A 225 26.58 15.53 -15.43
CA TYR A 225 26.17 16.69 -14.67
C TYR A 225 27.38 17.54 -14.32
N LYS A 226 27.30 18.82 -14.61
CA LYS A 226 28.30 19.83 -14.22
C LYS A 226 27.74 20.58 -13.03
N LEU A 227 28.14 20.20 -11.84
CA LEU A 227 27.69 20.82 -10.60
C LEU A 227 28.44 22.11 -10.35
N ASN A 228 27.72 23.17 -9.99
CA ASN A 228 28.26 24.38 -9.39
C ASN A 228 27.29 24.85 -8.28
N LEU A 229 27.76 25.76 -7.42
CA LEU A 229 26.97 26.18 -6.25
C LEU A 229 25.61 26.80 -6.62
N ARG A 230 25.52 27.52 -7.74
CA ARG A 230 24.24 28.09 -8.21
C ARG A 230 23.26 27.03 -8.62
N LEU A 231 23.69 25.98 -9.31
CA LEU A 231 22.83 24.85 -9.69
C LEU A 231 22.40 24.08 -8.48
N PHE A 232 23.33 23.81 -7.55
CA PHE A 232 23.02 23.12 -6.31
C PHE A 232 21.96 23.89 -5.50
N GLY A 233 22.15 25.21 -5.31
CA GLY A 233 21.15 26.04 -4.62
C GLY A 233 19.79 26.08 -5.33
N ALA A 234 19.79 26.13 -6.69
CA ALA A 234 18.55 26.09 -7.46
C ALA A 234 17.83 24.74 -7.35
N LEU A 235 18.55 23.63 -7.29
CA LEU A 235 17.94 22.28 -7.09
C LEU A 235 17.45 22.12 -5.65
N ALA A 236 18.24 22.56 -4.67
CA ALA A 236 17.82 22.53 -3.26
C ALA A 236 16.52 23.32 -3.05
N PHE A 237 16.45 24.56 -3.58
CA PHE A 237 15.23 25.36 -3.55
C PHE A 237 14.05 24.64 -4.18
N GLN A 238 14.23 24.05 -5.38
CA GLN A 238 13.17 23.32 -6.08
C GLN A 238 12.71 22.09 -5.32
N THR A 239 13.64 21.36 -4.68
CA THR A 239 13.30 20.18 -3.87
C THR A 239 12.50 20.59 -2.63
N VAL A 240 12.99 21.58 -1.88
CA VAL A 240 12.29 22.10 -0.69
C VAL A 240 10.91 22.62 -1.05
N LEU A 241 10.80 23.41 -2.12
CA LEU A 241 9.52 23.95 -2.59
C LEU A 241 8.55 22.81 -2.96
N GLY A 242 9.03 21.78 -3.66
CA GLY A 242 8.23 20.59 -3.99
C GLY A 242 7.79 19.82 -2.75
N CYS A 243 8.67 19.63 -1.77
CA CYS A 243 8.33 19.01 -0.50
C CYS A 243 7.29 19.84 0.28
N CYS A 244 7.47 21.15 0.36
CA CYS A 244 6.48 22.03 1.01
C CYS A 244 5.11 21.98 0.32
N MET A 245 5.06 21.89 -1.02
CA MET A 245 3.81 21.69 -1.75
C MET A 245 3.12 20.35 -1.44
N GLY A 246 3.89 19.34 -1.04
CA GLY A 246 3.40 18.00 -0.67
C GLY A 246 3.15 17.79 0.83
N CYS A 247 3.35 18.80 1.67
CA CYS A 247 3.25 18.68 3.13
C CYS A 247 1.86 18.26 3.62
N ALA A 248 0.80 18.58 2.87
CA ALA A 248 -0.59 18.35 3.30
C ALA A 248 -0.87 16.88 3.72
N LEU A 249 -0.25 15.89 3.07
CA LEU A 249 -0.37 14.48 3.46
C LEU A 249 0.86 13.97 4.23
N LEU A 250 2.04 14.56 3.98
CA LEU A 250 3.27 14.12 4.64
C LEU A 250 3.25 14.37 6.15
N VAL A 251 2.82 15.57 6.59
CA VAL A 251 2.89 15.94 8.02
C VAL A 251 1.93 15.11 8.88
N PRO A 252 0.63 14.96 8.53
CA PRO A 252 -0.25 14.08 9.28
C PRO A 252 0.26 12.64 9.36
N ALA A 253 0.74 12.10 8.22
CA ALA A 253 1.30 10.76 8.17
C ALA A 253 2.56 10.62 9.05
N ALA A 254 3.44 11.62 9.05
CA ALA A 254 4.65 11.61 9.87
C ALA A 254 4.32 11.67 11.37
N LEU A 255 3.36 12.48 11.79
CA LEU A 255 2.91 12.55 13.18
C LEU A 255 2.35 11.21 13.65
N SER A 256 1.51 10.56 12.84
CA SER A 256 0.99 9.23 13.14
C SER A 256 2.07 8.14 13.17
N LEU A 257 3.09 8.23 12.29
CA LEU A 257 4.17 7.24 12.24
C LEU A 257 5.14 7.35 13.43
N VAL A 258 5.42 8.56 13.93
CA VAL A 258 6.31 8.75 15.08
C VAL A 258 5.76 8.09 16.34
N GLN A 259 4.46 8.06 16.50
CA GLN A 259 3.77 7.43 17.63
C GLN A 259 3.55 5.92 17.42
N ASN A 260 3.87 5.38 16.24
CA ASN A 260 3.56 4.00 15.90
C ASN A 260 4.60 3.03 16.49
N PRO A 261 4.22 2.10 17.39
CA PRO A 261 5.14 1.16 18.05
C PRO A 261 5.90 0.25 17.07
N ARG A 262 5.39 0.04 15.84
CA ARG A 262 6.08 -0.75 14.80
C ARG A 262 7.34 -0.10 14.26
N THR A 263 7.56 1.20 14.47
CA THR A 263 8.77 1.91 14.00
C THR A 263 9.96 1.74 14.92
N ILE A 264 9.81 1.01 16.03
CA ILE A 264 10.83 0.87 17.06
C ILE A 264 11.88 -0.20 16.73
N ASP A 265 11.57 -1.17 15.86
CA ASP A 265 12.52 -2.23 15.44
C ASP A 265 13.05 -1.99 14.02
N PRO A 266 14.10 -1.15 13.84
CA PRO A 266 14.73 -0.97 12.55
C PRO A 266 15.35 -2.31 12.09
N PHE A 267 15.31 -2.57 10.78
CA PHE A 267 15.79 -3.79 10.13
C PHE A 267 14.92 -5.04 10.34
N ASN A 268 13.89 -5.00 11.16
CA ASN A 268 12.93 -6.09 11.35
C ASN A 268 13.63 -7.45 11.61
N GLY A 269 14.61 -7.46 12.53
CA GLY A 269 15.36 -8.64 12.93
C GLY A 269 16.51 -9.06 12.00
N TYR A 270 16.79 -8.33 10.93
CA TYR A 270 17.93 -8.61 10.04
C TYR A 270 19.24 -7.98 10.54
N GLY A 271 20.36 -8.64 10.21
CA GLY A 271 21.67 -8.04 10.43
C GLY A 271 21.96 -6.88 9.47
N TYR A 272 22.91 -6.01 9.84
CA TYR A 272 23.24 -4.83 9.03
C TYR A 272 23.85 -5.18 7.67
N LEU A 273 24.70 -6.18 7.60
CA LEU A 273 25.50 -6.51 6.41
C LEU A 273 25.06 -7.79 5.71
N VAL A 274 24.40 -8.69 6.42
CA VAL A 274 24.05 -10.02 5.93
C VAL A 274 22.58 -10.28 6.22
N TYR A 275 21.83 -10.75 5.21
CA TYR A 275 20.47 -11.23 5.40
C TYR A 275 20.43 -12.49 6.25
N GLY A 276 19.42 -12.64 7.07
CA GLY A 276 19.22 -13.83 7.91
C GLY A 276 18.96 -15.12 7.13
N SER A 277 18.58 -15.02 5.86
CA SER A 277 18.28 -16.16 5.00
C SER A 277 19.15 -16.19 3.75
N ALA A 278 19.72 -17.36 3.44
CA ALA A 278 20.39 -17.61 2.17
C ALA A 278 19.42 -17.57 0.98
N GLN A 279 18.15 -17.92 1.18
CA GLN A 279 17.12 -17.86 0.14
C GLN A 279 16.87 -16.43 -0.35
N GLN A 280 17.04 -15.42 0.50
CA GLN A 280 16.96 -14.01 0.11
C GLN A 280 17.98 -13.67 -1.00
N TYR A 281 19.21 -14.11 -0.88
CA TYR A 281 20.25 -13.87 -1.90
C TYR A 281 19.92 -14.56 -3.22
N LEU A 282 19.43 -15.80 -3.16
CA LEU A 282 19.02 -16.55 -4.33
C LEU A 282 17.79 -15.90 -5.00
N ALA A 283 16.82 -15.45 -4.21
CA ALA A 283 15.65 -14.76 -4.72
C ALA A 283 16.02 -13.43 -5.43
N ILE A 284 16.94 -12.63 -4.85
CA ILE A 284 17.48 -11.44 -5.50
C ILE A 284 18.13 -11.80 -6.84
N PHE A 285 18.96 -12.85 -6.87
CA PHE A 285 19.64 -13.30 -8.07
C PHE A 285 18.65 -13.75 -9.15
N TYR A 286 17.74 -14.68 -8.82
CA TYR A 286 16.79 -15.25 -9.79
C TYR A 286 15.68 -14.27 -10.20
N SER A 287 15.44 -13.20 -9.47
CA SER A 287 14.51 -12.13 -9.84
C SER A 287 14.80 -11.49 -11.20
N ALA A 288 16.04 -11.65 -11.68
CA ALA A 288 16.50 -11.12 -12.97
C ALA A 288 16.33 -12.11 -14.13
N PHE A 289 16.13 -13.39 -13.86
CA PHE A 289 16.18 -14.47 -14.85
C PHE A 289 14.85 -15.17 -15.04
N LEU A 290 14.05 -15.29 -13.99
CA LEU A 290 12.74 -15.90 -14.02
C LEU A 290 11.65 -14.81 -14.09
N MET A 291 10.56 -15.09 -14.79
CA MET A 291 9.37 -14.24 -14.70
C MET A 291 8.83 -14.28 -13.25
N PRO A 292 8.17 -13.22 -12.79
CA PRO A 292 7.67 -13.18 -11.42
C PRO A 292 6.63 -14.27 -11.15
N ASP A 293 6.76 -14.90 -10.00
CA ASP A 293 5.79 -15.81 -9.40
C ASP A 293 4.69 -15.04 -8.64
N ALA A 294 3.65 -15.73 -8.18
CA ALA A 294 2.57 -15.14 -7.39
C ALA A 294 3.10 -14.40 -6.15
N PRO A 295 2.58 -13.19 -5.83
CA PRO A 295 3.10 -12.39 -4.72
C PRO A 295 3.00 -13.04 -3.34
N TYR A 296 1.92 -13.76 -3.08
CA TYR A 296 1.60 -14.37 -1.79
C TYR A 296 2.12 -15.81 -1.64
N LEU A 297 2.46 -16.45 -2.76
CA LEU A 297 2.91 -17.84 -2.76
C LEU A 297 4.10 -17.98 -3.70
N LYS A 298 5.29 -18.21 -3.13
CA LYS A 298 6.51 -18.47 -3.89
C LYS A 298 6.67 -19.97 -4.04
N ASP A 299 6.83 -20.42 -5.27
CA ASP A 299 7.04 -21.83 -5.57
C ASP A 299 8.52 -22.24 -5.40
N LEU A 300 9.42 -21.34 -5.79
CA LEU A 300 10.86 -21.46 -5.55
C LEU A 300 11.24 -20.46 -4.44
N PHE A 301 11.98 -20.90 -3.41
CA PHE A 301 12.36 -20.08 -2.24
C PHE A 301 11.13 -19.66 -1.39
N GLN A 302 10.60 -20.62 -0.66
CA GLN A 302 9.29 -20.56 0.00
C GLN A 302 9.28 -19.84 1.36
N GLU A 303 10.41 -19.36 1.88
CA GLU A 303 10.42 -18.64 3.15
C GLU A 303 9.37 -17.52 3.19
N GLY A 304 8.58 -17.48 4.25
CA GLY A 304 7.47 -16.54 4.41
C GLY A 304 7.86 -15.07 4.21
N ILE A 305 9.09 -14.73 4.60
CA ILE A 305 9.66 -13.39 4.45
C ILE A 305 9.84 -12.95 2.98
N LEU A 306 9.88 -13.89 2.04
CA LEU A 306 10.01 -13.60 0.61
C LEU A 306 8.66 -13.29 -0.07
N LYS A 307 7.54 -13.53 0.64
CA LYS A 307 6.21 -13.17 0.16
C LYS A 307 6.05 -11.65 0.15
N HIS A 308 5.28 -11.11 -0.77
CA HIS A 308 4.93 -9.68 -0.88
C HIS A 308 6.10 -8.70 -1.06
N THR A 309 7.30 -9.19 -1.42
CA THR A 309 8.54 -8.39 -1.48
C THR A 309 8.68 -7.51 -2.71
N SER A 310 7.88 -7.70 -3.76
CA SER A 310 8.05 -7.07 -5.09
C SER A 310 9.42 -7.34 -5.73
N MET A 311 10.04 -8.47 -5.41
CA MET A 311 11.42 -8.80 -5.81
C MET A 311 11.45 -9.33 -7.24
N THR A 312 11.51 -8.44 -8.22
CA THR A 312 11.66 -8.80 -9.62
C THR A 312 12.24 -7.65 -10.45
N VAL A 313 13.23 -7.97 -11.29
CA VAL A 313 13.81 -7.09 -12.30
C VAL A 313 13.68 -7.67 -13.71
N TYR A 314 12.84 -8.70 -13.87
CA TYR A 314 12.60 -9.38 -15.13
C TYR A 314 12.09 -8.41 -16.22
N LEU A 315 12.67 -8.50 -17.41
CA LEU A 315 12.19 -7.78 -18.61
C LEU A 315 11.71 -8.78 -19.66
N PRO A 316 10.51 -8.59 -20.22
CA PRO A 316 9.97 -9.50 -21.21
C PRO A 316 10.90 -9.62 -22.44
N VAL A 317 11.11 -10.83 -22.93
CA VAL A 317 11.97 -11.19 -24.09
C VAL A 317 13.45 -10.96 -23.80
N VAL A 318 13.86 -9.72 -23.48
CA VAL A 318 15.27 -9.32 -23.42
C VAL A 318 15.97 -9.72 -22.11
N GLY A 319 15.20 -10.00 -21.06
CA GLY A 319 15.75 -10.24 -19.71
C GLY A 319 16.74 -9.13 -19.32
N ILE A 320 17.79 -9.49 -18.62
CA ILE A 320 18.88 -8.55 -18.28
C ILE A 320 19.98 -8.51 -19.32
N ALA A 321 19.86 -9.24 -20.45
CA ALA A 321 20.93 -9.36 -21.45
C ALA A 321 21.41 -8.00 -21.98
N GLY A 322 20.48 -7.07 -22.26
CA GLY A 322 20.81 -5.71 -22.70
C GLY A 322 21.62 -4.92 -21.67
N GLY A 323 21.27 -5.03 -20.40
CA GLY A 323 22.01 -4.43 -19.29
C GLY A 323 23.42 -5.02 -19.11
N LEU A 324 23.56 -6.34 -19.23
CA LEU A 324 24.87 -7.03 -19.18
C LEU A 324 25.77 -6.55 -20.33
N VAL A 325 25.27 -6.50 -21.56
CA VAL A 325 25.99 -5.95 -22.71
C VAL A 325 26.36 -4.49 -22.47
N PHE A 326 25.43 -3.68 -21.94
CA PHE A 326 25.70 -2.28 -21.63
C PHE A 326 26.82 -2.11 -20.60
N CYS A 327 26.76 -2.83 -19.50
CA CYS A 327 27.78 -2.79 -18.45
C CYS A 327 29.16 -3.21 -18.94
N ARG A 328 29.24 -4.14 -19.90
CA ARG A 328 30.48 -4.58 -20.52
C ARG A 328 31.03 -3.56 -21.53
N VAL A 329 30.18 -3.11 -22.46
CA VAL A 329 30.60 -2.21 -23.57
C VAL A 329 30.77 -0.77 -23.13
N ARG A 330 29.96 -0.32 -22.15
CA ARG A 330 29.93 1.06 -21.65
C ARG A 330 30.18 1.14 -20.16
N ARG A 331 31.15 0.38 -19.64
CA ARG A 331 31.45 0.24 -18.20
C ARG A 331 31.67 1.57 -17.44
N ARG A 332 32.10 2.65 -18.12
CA ARG A 332 32.29 3.97 -17.52
C ARG A 332 31.07 4.87 -17.58
N HIS A 333 29.98 4.45 -18.24
CA HIS A 333 28.77 5.27 -18.37
C HIS A 333 28.05 5.36 -17.01
N PRO A 334 27.45 6.51 -16.65
CA PRO A 334 26.71 6.66 -15.38
C PRO A 334 25.68 5.58 -15.13
N PHE A 335 24.91 5.18 -16.14
CA PHE A 335 23.89 4.13 -16.01
C PHE A 335 24.49 2.77 -15.58
N ALA A 336 25.70 2.43 -16.07
CA ALA A 336 26.37 1.22 -15.63
C ALA A 336 26.81 1.31 -14.15
N ARG A 337 27.17 2.52 -13.68
CA ARG A 337 27.50 2.76 -12.26
C ARG A 337 26.23 2.67 -11.39
N ILE A 338 25.13 3.31 -11.83
CA ILE A 338 23.83 3.27 -11.12
C ILE A 338 23.40 1.82 -10.95
N MET A 339 23.38 1.02 -12.02
CA MET A 339 22.98 -0.40 -11.94
C MET A 339 23.86 -1.20 -10.99
N LYS A 340 25.19 -0.94 -10.96
CA LYS A 340 26.11 -1.62 -10.02
C LYS A 340 25.88 -1.19 -8.57
N VAL A 341 25.67 0.10 -8.31
CA VAL A 341 25.38 0.62 -6.96
C VAL A 341 24.05 0.03 -6.48
N CYS A 342 23.02 0.05 -7.32
CA CYS A 342 21.72 -0.55 -6.96
C CYS A 342 21.83 -2.06 -6.71
N LEU A 343 22.67 -2.78 -7.47
CA LEU A 343 22.93 -4.19 -7.23
C LEU A 343 23.56 -4.40 -5.85
N ILE A 344 24.57 -3.60 -5.48
CA ILE A 344 25.18 -3.65 -4.14
C ILE A 344 24.12 -3.34 -3.07
N CYS A 345 23.30 -2.30 -3.27
CA CYS A 345 22.23 -1.97 -2.34
C CYS A 345 21.25 -3.13 -2.16
N ALA A 346 20.92 -3.89 -3.20
CA ALA A 346 20.03 -5.03 -3.11
C ALA A 346 20.61 -6.19 -2.27
N PHE A 347 21.93 -6.41 -2.32
CA PHE A 347 22.60 -7.52 -1.63
C PHE A 347 23.05 -7.20 -0.19
N VAL A 348 22.97 -5.93 0.25
CA VAL A 348 23.40 -5.51 1.60
C VAL A 348 22.19 -4.94 2.35
N PRO A 349 21.74 -5.58 3.44
CA PRO A 349 20.49 -5.22 4.14
C PRO A 349 20.41 -3.73 4.53
N VAL A 350 21.42 -3.15 5.16
CA VAL A 350 21.42 -1.73 5.55
C VAL A 350 21.26 -0.79 4.36
N LEU A 351 21.89 -1.12 3.22
CA LEU A 351 21.78 -0.30 2.00
C LEU A 351 20.42 -0.47 1.33
N ASN A 352 19.83 -1.68 1.39
CA ASN A 352 18.48 -1.92 0.94
C ASN A 352 17.47 -1.15 1.80
N SER A 353 17.64 -1.17 3.11
CA SER A 353 16.74 -0.55 4.06
C SER A 353 16.72 0.99 3.97
N MET A 354 17.78 1.62 3.44
CA MET A 354 17.78 3.07 3.16
C MET A 354 16.61 3.52 2.29
N PHE A 355 16.13 2.66 1.38
CA PHE A 355 14.97 2.96 0.54
C PHE A 355 13.62 2.94 1.28
N TYR A 356 13.61 2.52 2.54
CA TYR A 356 12.46 2.42 3.44
C TYR A 356 12.66 3.22 4.73
N ALA A 357 13.45 4.28 4.67
CA ALA A 357 13.81 5.07 5.85
C ALA A 357 14.36 4.20 7.01
N LEU A 358 15.09 3.14 6.69
CA LEU A 358 15.69 2.15 7.59
C LEU A 358 14.70 1.25 8.34
N ASN A 359 13.44 1.19 7.93
CA ASN A 359 12.39 0.42 8.61
C ASN A 359 12.26 -1.04 8.14
N SER A 360 12.89 -1.45 7.04
CA SER A 360 12.81 -2.81 6.52
C SER A 360 14.00 -3.12 5.64
N SER A 361 14.47 -4.37 5.63
CA SER A 361 15.63 -4.77 4.83
C SER A 361 15.33 -5.83 3.76
N TYR A 362 14.17 -6.46 3.76
CA TYR A 362 13.87 -7.59 2.86
C TYR A 362 13.03 -7.23 1.63
N TYR A 363 12.35 -6.09 1.61
CA TYR A 363 11.57 -5.66 0.47
C TYR A 363 12.43 -5.19 -0.70
N ALA A 364 11.89 -5.34 -1.92
CA ALA A 364 12.50 -4.87 -3.18
C ALA A 364 11.58 -3.87 -3.91
N ARG A 365 10.70 -3.18 -3.17
CA ARG A 365 9.66 -2.27 -3.71
C ARG A 365 10.24 -1.06 -4.45
N TRP A 366 11.53 -0.77 -4.33
CA TRP A 366 12.24 0.30 -5.03
C TRP A 366 12.82 -0.11 -6.40
N TYR A 367 12.73 -1.39 -6.79
CA TYR A 367 13.39 -1.92 -7.99
C TYR A 367 12.89 -1.30 -9.32
N TYR A 368 11.67 -0.71 -9.37
CA TYR A 368 11.19 -0.01 -10.56
C TYR A 368 12.13 1.12 -11.02
N MET A 369 12.86 1.75 -10.12
CA MET A 369 13.80 2.82 -10.42
C MET A 369 15.04 2.33 -11.19
N PRO A 370 15.82 1.34 -10.70
CA PRO A 370 16.90 0.75 -11.51
C PRO A 370 16.37 0.00 -12.75
N VAL A 371 15.16 -0.57 -12.74
CA VAL A 371 14.54 -1.17 -13.92
C VAL A 371 14.34 -0.14 -15.03
N LEU A 372 13.94 1.09 -14.71
CA LEU A 372 13.83 2.18 -15.68
C LEU A 372 15.20 2.47 -16.36
N VAL A 373 16.27 2.50 -15.56
CA VAL A 373 17.65 2.69 -16.08
C VAL A 373 18.10 1.48 -16.91
N LEU A 374 17.77 0.26 -16.48
CA LEU A 374 18.06 -0.99 -17.20
C LEU A 374 17.38 -1.01 -18.58
N CYS A 375 16.11 -0.58 -18.67
CA CYS A 375 15.39 -0.47 -19.94
C CYS A 375 16.05 0.55 -20.88
N ALA A 376 16.47 1.70 -20.37
CA ALA A 376 17.19 2.69 -21.16
C ALA A 376 18.56 2.17 -21.65
N ALA A 377 19.32 1.51 -20.79
CA ALA A 377 20.60 0.87 -21.15
C ALA A 377 20.42 -0.21 -22.22
N THR A 378 19.36 -1.02 -22.09
CA THR A 378 18.98 -2.04 -23.08
C THR A 378 18.64 -1.41 -24.42
N ALA A 379 17.80 -0.38 -24.46
CA ALA A 379 17.48 0.36 -25.68
C ALA A 379 18.71 0.98 -26.34
N MET A 380 19.67 1.51 -25.55
CA MET A 380 20.92 2.07 -26.03
C MET A 380 21.88 1.05 -26.64
N THR A 381 21.82 -0.21 -26.22
CA THR A 381 22.65 -1.29 -26.83
C THR A 381 21.95 -1.94 -28.00
N LEU A 382 20.63 -2.11 -27.97
CA LEU A 382 19.86 -2.68 -29.06
C LEU A 382 19.93 -1.84 -30.34
N GLN A 383 19.93 -0.51 -30.23
CA GLN A 383 20.15 0.34 -31.42
C GLN A 383 21.53 0.12 -32.08
N LYS A 384 22.46 -0.55 -31.39
CA LYS A 384 23.80 -0.92 -31.85
C LYS A 384 24.04 -2.43 -31.91
N ALA A 385 22.97 -3.21 -31.98
CA ALA A 385 23.03 -4.67 -31.88
C ALA A 385 24.01 -5.32 -32.85
N ASN A 386 24.16 -4.75 -34.07
CA ASN A 386 25.15 -5.22 -35.07
C ASN A 386 26.59 -5.09 -34.57
N LEU A 387 26.91 -4.05 -33.83
CA LEU A 387 28.27 -3.83 -33.28
C LEU A 387 28.52 -4.61 -31.97
N CYS A 388 27.47 -5.08 -31.34
CA CYS A 388 27.51 -5.81 -30.05
C CYS A 388 27.12 -7.28 -30.20
N GLU A 389 27.21 -7.86 -31.42
CA GLU A 389 26.75 -9.21 -31.68
C GLU A 389 27.38 -10.27 -30.78
N THR A 390 28.69 -10.28 -30.67
CA THR A 390 29.42 -11.25 -29.82
C THR A 390 29.04 -11.10 -28.35
N GLU A 391 28.87 -9.86 -27.89
CA GLU A 391 28.50 -9.59 -26.51
C GLU A 391 27.08 -10.04 -26.21
N TYR A 392 26.15 -9.85 -27.14
CA TYR A 392 24.78 -10.35 -27.02
C TYR A 392 24.71 -11.88 -27.00
N ARG A 393 25.50 -12.58 -27.85
CA ARG A 393 25.56 -14.06 -27.82
C ARG A 393 26.03 -14.57 -26.46
N ARG A 394 27.08 -13.96 -25.90
CA ARG A 394 27.59 -14.30 -24.55
C ARG A 394 26.59 -13.99 -23.46
N ALA A 395 25.96 -12.82 -23.51
CA ALA A 395 24.93 -12.41 -22.54
C ALA A 395 23.72 -13.35 -22.57
N LEU A 396 23.25 -13.75 -23.75
CA LEU A 396 22.15 -14.72 -23.90
C LEU A 396 22.52 -16.08 -23.36
N GLY A 397 23.74 -16.59 -23.66
CA GLY A 397 24.21 -17.84 -23.10
C GLY A 397 24.27 -17.82 -21.58
N LEU A 398 24.71 -16.69 -20.99
CA LEU A 398 24.73 -16.51 -19.54
C LEU A 398 23.31 -16.46 -18.97
N VAL A 399 22.41 -15.68 -19.59
CA VAL A 399 20.98 -15.61 -19.14
C VAL A 399 20.34 -16.98 -19.21
N ALA A 400 20.50 -17.72 -20.31
CA ALA A 400 19.96 -19.07 -20.44
C ALA A 400 20.53 -20.03 -19.36
N LEU A 401 21.85 -19.98 -19.14
CA LEU A 401 22.51 -20.79 -18.10
C LEU A 401 21.99 -20.46 -16.71
N CYS A 402 21.90 -19.19 -16.36
CA CYS A 402 21.37 -18.77 -15.07
C CYS A 402 19.89 -19.12 -14.91
N THR A 403 19.07 -18.96 -15.95
CA THR A 403 17.67 -19.38 -15.91
C THR A 403 17.56 -20.89 -15.68
N LEU A 404 18.31 -21.71 -16.43
CA LEU A 404 18.30 -23.16 -16.29
C LEU A 404 18.92 -23.64 -14.99
N SER A 405 19.85 -22.90 -14.39
CA SER A 405 20.44 -23.28 -13.10
C SER A 405 19.42 -23.31 -11.95
N SER A 406 18.26 -22.64 -12.08
CA SER A 406 17.17 -22.73 -11.12
C SER A 406 16.63 -24.16 -10.97
N ILE A 407 16.79 -25.03 -11.98
CA ILE A 407 16.42 -26.43 -11.94
C ILE A 407 17.15 -27.16 -10.81
N ALA A 408 18.43 -26.81 -10.58
CA ALA A 408 19.20 -27.42 -9.50
C ALA A 408 18.56 -27.23 -8.14
N PHE A 409 17.98 -26.04 -7.89
CA PHE A 409 17.28 -25.73 -6.64
C PHE A 409 15.89 -26.36 -6.58
N ALA A 410 15.21 -26.46 -7.71
CA ALA A 410 13.90 -27.10 -7.80
C ALA A 410 13.98 -28.61 -7.53
N LEU A 411 15.13 -29.25 -7.78
CA LEU A 411 15.35 -30.69 -7.62
C LEU A 411 16.08 -31.06 -6.33
N VAL A 412 16.39 -30.11 -5.44
CA VAL A 412 17.03 -30.42 -4.14
C VAL A 412 16.10 -31.32 -3.31
N PRO A 413 16.61 -32.37 -2.68
CA PRO A 413 15.83 -33.18 -1.74
C PRO A 413 15.29 -32.31 -0.59
N ASN A 414 14.02 -32.49 -0.26
CA ASN A 414 13.33 -31.75 0.82
C ASN A 414 12.80 -32.79 1.83
N GLU A 415 13.11 -32.62 3.10
CA GLU A 415 12.51 -33.39 4.19
C GLU A 415 11.31 -32.59 4.74
N LYS A 416 10.12 -33.15 4.55
CA LYS A 416 8.88 -32.60 5.11
C LYS A 416 8.15 -33.76 5.81
N ASP A 417 7.78 -33.55 7.06
CA ASP A 417 7.01 -34.52 7.88
C ASP A 417 7.63 -35.94 7.97
N GLY A 418 8.97 -35.98 8.04
CA GLY A 418 9.72 -37.24 8.13
C GLY A 418 9.82 -38.06 6.81
N THR A 419 9.35 -37.47 5.70
CA THR A 419 9.48 -38.04 4.36
C THR A 419 10.43 -37.21 3.51
N THR A 420 11.37 -37.90 2.81
CA THR A 420 12.27 -37.25 1.86
C THR A 420 11.60 -37.25 0.49
N THR A 421 11.27 -36.05 0.01
CA THR A 421 10.78 -35.80 -1.36
C THR A 421 11.90 -35.22 -2.21
N ILE A 422 11.93 -35.51 -3.51
CA ILE A 422 12.82 -34.83 -4.46
C ILE A 422 12.11 -33.58 -4.96
N GLY A 423 12.71 -32.42 -4.69
CA GLY A 423 12.22 -31.13 -5.12
C GLY A 423 11.66 -30.29 -3.98
N VAL A 424 12.05 -29.01 -3.98
CA VAL A 424 11.62 -28.00 -3.01
C VAL A 424 10.34 -27.27 -3.47
N VAL A 425 9.83 -27.65 -4.63
CA VAL A 425 8.73 -26.96 -5.32
C VAL A 425 7.40 -27.54 -4.88
N GLU A 426 6.52 -26.74 -4.31
CA GLU A 426 5.19 -27.18 -3.86
C GLU A 426 4.25 -27.46 -5.04
N GLU A 427 4.31 -26.63 -6.11
CA GLU A 427 3.52 -26.78 -7.31
C GLU A 427 4.41 -26.94 -8.56
N PRO A 428 4.89 -28.16 -8.84
CA PRO A 428 5.83 -28.39 -9.94
C PRO A 428 5.35 -27.88 -11.29
N LEU A 429 4.06 -27.99 -11.59
CA LEU A 429 3.51 -27.54 -12.86
C LEU A 429 3.66 -26.01 -13.03
N ARG A 430 3.44 -25.25 -11.96
CA ARG A 430 3.61 -23.80 -11.93
C ARG A 430 5.06 -23.42 -12.15
N TYR A 431 5.98 -24.05 -11.42
CA TYR A 431 7.42 -23.80 -11.58
C TYR A 431 7.90 -24.07 -13.00
N TRP A 432 7.57 -25.25 -13.57
CA TRP A 432 7.96 -25.59 -14.94
C TRP A 432 7.33 -24.65 -15.97
N GLY A 433 6.11 -24.19 -15.73
CA GLY A 433 5.44 -23.17 -16.54
C GLY A 433 6.20 -21.84 -16.53
N ILE A 434 6.60 -21.34 -15.34
CA ILE A 434 7.42 -20.14 -15.16
C ILE A 434 8.76 -20.28 -15.89
N LEU A 435 9.44 -21.41 -15.73
CA LEU A 435 10.72 -21.68 -16.39
C LEU A 435 10.56 -21.72 -17.91
N LEU A 436 9.54 -22.42 -18.41
CA LEU A 436 9.24 -22.51 -19.85
C LEU A 436 9.00 -21.15 -20.47
N VAL A 437 8.15 -20.32 -19.86
CA VAL A 437 7.86 -18.97 -20.34
C VAL A 437 9.11 -18.09 -20.30
N SER A 438 9.91 -18.19 -19.23
CA SER A 438 11.17 -17.44 -19.14
C SER A 438 12.15 -17.85 -20.26
N MET A 439 12.30 -19.14 -20.53
CA MET A 439 13.13 -19.66 -21.60
C MET A 439 12.58 -19.35 -22.99
N LEU A 440 11.25 -19.32 -23.17
CA LEU A 440 10.62 -18.87 -24.42
C LEU A 440 11.02 -17.42 -24.73
N GLY A 441 11.02 -16.53 -23.73
CA GLY A 441 11.52 -15.16 -23.87
C GLY A 441 12.97 -15.12 -24.38
N VAL A 442 13.87 -15.91 -23.78
CA VAL A 442 15.28 -16.03 -24.20
C VAL A 442 15.38 -16.53 -25.64
N GLY A 443 14.58 -17.54 -26.01
CA GLY A 443 14.53 -18.09 -27.36
C GLY A 443 14.04 -17.08 -28.41
N LEU A 444 12.99 -16.33 -28.10
CA LEU A 444 12.48 -15.24 -28.96
C LEU A 444 13.53 -14.14 -29.14
N PHE A 445 14.25 -13.80 -28.09
CA PHE A 445 15.32 -12.80 -28.22
C PHE A 445 16.48 -13.30 -29.07
N TRP A 446 16.85 -14.58 -28.94
CA TRP A 446 17.85 -15.19 -29.82
C TRP A 446 17.40 -15.15 -31.29
N LEU A 447 16.14 -15.49 -31.58
CA LEU A 447 15.58 -15.42 -32.96
C LEU A 447 15.65 -13.99 -33.50
N LEU A 448 15.23 -12.99 -32.74
CA LEU A 448 15.30 -11.57 -33.11
C LEU A 448 16.74 -11.14 -33.44
N LEU A 449 17.70 -11.54 -32.64
CA LEU A 449 19.11 -11.23 -32.88
C LEU A 449 19.68 -12.02 -34.09
N HIS A 450 19.23 -13.26 -34.32
CA HIS A 450 19.62 -14.06 -35.48
C HIS A 450 19.15 -13.41 -36.79
N TYR A 451 17.89 -13.02 -36.86
CA TYR A 451 17.27 -12.43 -38.06
C TYR A 451 17.46 -10.90 -38.16
N ARG A 452 18.16 -10.24 -37.26
CA ARG A 452 18.29 -8.76 -37.23
C ARG A 452 18.79 -8.13 -38.49
N ARG A 453 19.76 -8.82 -39.24
CA ARG A 453 20.29 -8.31 -40.47
C ARG A 453 19.26 -8.38 -41.58
N GLN A 454 18.45 -9.42 -41.65
CA GLN A 454 17.37 -9.57 -42.61
C GLN A 454 16.24 -8.58 -42.36
N LEU A 455 15.93 -8.31 -41.09
CA LEU A 455 14.94 -7.32 -40.64
C LEU A 455 15.39 -5.88 -40.93
N ALA A 456 16.68 -5.63 -40.94
CA ALA A 456 17.30 -4.33 -41.27
C ALA A 456 16.57 -3.13 -40.60
N ALA A 457 15.96 -2.25 -41.39
CA ALA A 457 15.22 -1.06 -40.90
C ALA A 457 13.95 -1.41 -40.11
N ARG A 458 13.41 -2.62 -40.29
CA ARG A 458 12.22 -3.12 -39.58
C ARG A 458 12.56 -3.74 -38.21
N PHE A 459 13.84 -3.95 -37.90
CA PHE A 459 14.27 -4.59 -36.65
C PHE A 459 13.69 -3.94 -35.38
N PRO A 460 13.69 -2.59 -35.19
CA PRO A 460 13.05 -2.00 -34.03
C PRO A 460 11.55 -2.28 -33.90
N ALA A 461 10.84 -2.30 -35.04
CA ALA A 461 9.40 -2.60 -35.06
C ALA A 461 9.14 -4.09 -34.75
N ALA A 462 9.97 -5.01 -35.26
CA ALA A 462 9.90 -6.42 -34.91
C ALA A 462 10.16 -6.67 -33.41
N VAL A 463 11.18 -6.04 -32.84
CA VAL A 463 11.46 -6.13 -31.40
C VAL A 463 10.29 -5.59 -30.58
N LEU A 464 9.73 -4.43 -30.97
CA LEU A 464 8.57 -3.85 -30.29
C LEU A 464 7.36 -4.80 -30.34
N ALA A 465 7.05 -5.36 -31.51
CA ALA A 465 5.93 -6.28 -31.67
C ALA A 465 6.10 -7.55 -30.82
N VAL A 466 7.30 -8.15 -30.82
CA VAL A 466 7.60 -9.36 -30.03
C VAL A 466 7.57 -9.03 -28.53
N VAL A 467 8.10 -7.88 -28.09
CA VAL A 467 8.04 -7.44 -26.68
C VAL A 467 6.59 -7.29 -26.25
N LEU A 468 5.75 -6.60 -27.02
CA LEU A 468 4.34 -6.40 -26.65
C LEU A 468 3.55 -7.71 -26.67
N GLY A 469 3.73 -8.55 -27.71
CA GLY A 469 3.05 -9.85 -27.79
C GLY A 469 3.48 -10.80 -26.66
N PHE A 470 4.77 -10.83 -26.34
CA PHE A 470 5.26 -11.63 -25.22
C PHE A 470 4.85 -11.06 -23.85
N SER A 471 4.76 -9.71 -23.72
CA SER A 471 4.23 -9.08 -22.51
C SER A 471 2.79 -9.49 -22.23
N PHE A 472 1.99 -9.66 -23.28
CA PHE A 472 0.66 -10.24 -23.16
C PHE A 472 0.73 -11.69 -22.66
N VAL A 473 1.56 -12.55 -23.29
CA VAL A 473 1.64 -13.98 -22.96
C VAL A 473 2.10 -14.20 -21.50
N TYR A 474 3.26 -13.64 -21.13
CA TYR A 474 3.77 -13.85 -19.77
C TYR A 474 2.90 -13.18 -18.71
N GLY A 475 2.32 -12.03 -19.07
CA GLY A 475 1.39 -11.33 -18.18
C GLY A 475 0.11 -12.12 -17.95
N GLN A 476 -0.46 -12.77 -18.98
CA GLN A 476 -1.59 -13.69 -18.82
C GLN A 476 -1.23 -14.86 -17.90
N VAL A 477 -0.04 -15.45 -18.10
CA VAL A 477 0.42 -16.54 -17.20
C VAL A 477 0.52 -16.04 -15.76
N HIS A 478 1.17 -14.89 -15.53
CA HIS A 478 1.32 -14.32 -14.19
C HIS A 478 -0.04 -13.98 -13.54
N LEU A 479 -0.94 -13.30 -14.30
CA LEU A 479 -2.27 -12.97 -13.76
C LEU A 479 -3.07 -14.23 -13.44
N SER A 480 -2.99 -15.25 -14.30
CA SER A 480 -3.73 -16.50 -14.11
C SER A 480 -3.21 -17.28 -12.89
N ILE A 481 -1.88 -17.46 -12.74
CA ILE A 481 -1.31 -18.18 -11.59
C ILE A 481 -1.58 -17.44 -10.28
N THR A 482 -1.67 -16.11 -10.30
CA THR A 482 -1.98 -15.32 -9.10
C THR A 482 -3.47 -15.33 -8.80
N LYS A 483 -4.33 -15.10 -9.81
CA LYS A 483 -5.78 -15.02 -9.63
C LYS A 483 -6.40 -16.36 -9.25
N TYR A 484 -5.99 -17.46 -9.93
CA TYR A 484 -6.59 -18.79 -9.76
C TYR A 484 -5.74 -19.72 -8.86
N GLY A 485 -4.80 -19.15 -8.08
CA GLY A 485 -4.03 -19.88 -7.08
C GLY A 485 -4.85 -20.22 -5.82
N GLN A 486 -4.16 -20.67 -4.77
CA GLN A 486 -4.80 -21.17 -3.52
C GLN A 486 -5.76 -20.18 -2.84
N TRP A 487 -5.59 -18.87 -3.04
CA TRP A 487 -6.42 -17.83 -2.43
C TRP A 487 -7.58 -17.38 -3.33
N TYR A 488 -7.92 -18.16 -4.33
CA TYR A 488 -9.04 -17.85 -5.22
C TYR A 488 -10.38 -17.86 -4.47
N HIS A 489 -10.56 -18.76 -3.49
CA HIS A 489 -11.78 -18.85 -2.70
C HIS A 489 -12.03 -17.61 -1.83
N ASP A 490 -10.96 -16.96 -1.31
CA ASP A 490 -11.10 -15.72 -0.55
C ASP A 490 -11.58 -14.56 -1.43
N ALA A 491 -11.40 -14.63 -2.74
CA ALA A 491 -11.88 -13.64 -3.68
C ALA A 491 -13.39 -13.61 -3.81
N ASP A 492 -14.05 -14.75 -3.64
CA ASP A 492 -15.52 -14.85 -3.71
C ASP A 492 -16.19 -14.05 -2.59
N TYR A 493 -15.56 -13.94 -1.41
CA TYR A 493 -16.11 -13.16 -0.29
C TYR A 493 -16.27 -11.68 -0.60
N VAL A 494 -15.33 -11.06 -1.33
CA VAL A 494 -15.44 -9.64 -1.72
C VAL A 494 -16.68 -9.39 -2.55
N GLN A 495 -16.90 -10.23 -3.55
CA GLN A 495 -18.00 -10.10 -4.48
C GLN A 495 -19.34 -10.42 -3.79
N GLN A 496 -19.35 -11.48 -2.97
CA GLN A 496 -20.49 -11.90 -2.19
C GLN A 496 -20.92 -10.81 -1.20
N THR A 497 -19.97 -10.31 -0.38
CA THR A 497 -20.22 -9.25 0.59
C THR A 497 -20.80 -8.00 -0.07
N ARG A 498 -20.22 -7.59 -1.21
CA ARG A 498 -20.73 -6.43 -1.94
C ARG A 498 -22.15 -6.65 -2.49
N ARG A 499 -22.46 -7.84 -3.01
CA ARG A 499 -23.80 -8.15 -3.53
C ARG A 499 -24.83 -8.12 -2.43
N GLU A 500 -24.47 -8.64 -1.26
CA GLU A 500 -25.34 -8.78 -0.11
C GLU A 500 -25.37 -7.55 0.81
N ALA A 501 -24.45 -6.59 0.65
CA ALA A 501 -24.44 -5.40 1.49
C ALA A 501 -25.80 -4.65 1.57
N PRO A 502 -26.60 -4.51 0.50
CA PRO A 502 -27.93 -3.91 0.60
C PRO A 502 -28.91 -4.75 1.43
N GLU A 503 -28.86 -6.09 1.32
CA GLU A 503 -29.69 -7.01 2.08
C GLU A 503 -29.28 -7.02 3.55
N LEU A 504 -27.98 -7.08 3.84
CA LEU A 504 -27.44 -6.97 5.20
C LEU A 504 -27.83 -5.65 5.86
N ASN A 505 -27.69 -4.52 5.17
CA ASN A 505 -28.10 -3.22 5.70
C ASN A 505 -29.63 -3.09 5.89
N ALA A 506 -30.44 -3.85 5.16
CA ALA A 506 -31.90 -3.84 5.34
C ALA A 506 -32.35 -4.60 6.58
N VAL A 507 -31.57 -5.58 7.04
CA VAL A 507 -31.91 -6.40 8.22
C VAL A 507 -31.19 -5.96 9.50
N LEU A 508 -30.08 -5.21 9.37
CA LEU A 508 -29.36 -4.64 10.50
C LEU A 508 -30.01 -3.30 10.91
N PRO A 509 -30.50 -3.14 12.13
CA PRO A 509 -31.16 -1.89 12.55
C PRO A 509 -30.17 -0.71 12.58
N ASP A 510 -30.68 0.50 12.39
CA ASP A 510 -29.95 1.78 12.51
C ASP A 510 -30.51 2.63 13.66
N ASP A 511 -31.00 1.98 14.71
CA ASP A 511 -31.65 2.62 15.88
C ASP A 511 -30.66 3.26 16.85
N VAL A 512 -29.52 2.61 17.04
CA VAL A 512 -28.44 3.06 17.93
C VAL A 512 -27.09 2.73 17.31
N PHE A 513 -26.02 3.34 17.81
CA PHE A 513 -24.66 2.97 17.40
C PHE A 513 -24.30 1.60 18.01
N TYR A 514 -23.76 0.73 17.18
CA TYR A 514 -23.11 -0.53 17.56
C TYR A 514 -22.00 -0.89 16.59
N ARG A 515 -21.15 -1.84 16.99
CA ARG A 515 -20.19 -2.48 16.09
C ARG A 515 -20.65 -3.85 15.67
N LEU A 516 -20.11 -4.28 14.54
CA LEU A 516 -20.23 -5.62 14.00
C LEU A 516 -19.01 -6.47 14.33
N ASP A 517 -19.21 -7.77 14.34
CA ASP A 517 -18.17 -8.77 14.18
C ASP A 517 -18.45 -9.60 12.91
N ALA A 518 -17.44 -10.21 12.32
CA ALA A 518 -17.58 -11.01 11.09
C ALA A 518 -16.78 -12.31 11.25
N TYR A 519 -17.46 -13.37 11.71
CA TYR A 519 -16.83 -14.64 11.99
C TYR A 519 -16.30 -15.31 10.72
N ASP A 520 -14.98 -15.52 10.66
CA ASP A 520 -14.24 -16.17 9.56
C ASP A 520 -14.70 -15.75 8.15
N SER A 521 -14.91 -14.45 7.97
CA SER A 521 -15.42 -13.81 6.77
C SER A 521 -14.44 -12.80 6.19
N TYR A 522 -14.94 -11.96 5.27
CA TYR A 522 -14.17 -10.91 4.62
C TYR A 522 -13.70 -9.83 5.61
N ASN A 523 -12.40 -9.60 5.68
CA ASN A 523 -11.77 -8.74 6.68
C ASN A 523 -12.29 -7.29 6.72
N ASN A 524 -12.66 -6.72 5.56
CA ASN A 524 -13.10 -5.34 5.41
C ASN A 524 -14.59 -5.23 5.11
N LEU A 525 -15.39 -6.16 5.63
CA LEU A 525 -16.85 -6.22 5.45
C LEU A 525 -17.51 -4.90 5.89
N GLY A 526 -17.10 -4.33 7.02
CA GLY A 526 -17.63 -3.08 7.53
C GLY A 526 -17.57 -1.92 6.53
N LEU A 527 -16.56 -1.86 5.65
CA LEU A 527 -16.46 -0.81 4.63
C LEU A 527 -17.58 -0.87 3.57
N TRP A 528 -18.06 -2.07 3.24
CA TRP A 528 -19.18 -2.25 2.31
C TRP A 528 -20.52 -1.89 2.92
N LEU A 529 -20.64 -2.04 4.23
CA LEU A 529 -21.85 -1.73 5.01
C LEU A 529 -21.88 -0.28 5.51
N ASP A 530 -20.76 0.45 5.43
CA ASP A 530 -20.54 1.74 6.11
C ASP A 530 -20.80 1.66 7.62
N LYS A 531 -20.43 0.51 8.24
CA LYS A 531 -20.62 0.20 9.67
C LYS A 531 -19.28 -0.16 10.31
N SER A 532 -19.13 0.20 11.59
CA SER A 532 -17.96 -0.17 12.38
C SER A 532 -17.89 -1.68 12.62
N CYS A 533 -16.69 -2.26 12.50
CA CYS A 533 -16.44 -3.69 12.69
C CYS A 533 -15.14 -3.89 13.47
N ILE A 534 -15.11 -4.85 14.38
CA ILE A 534 -13.90 -5.15 15.18
C ILE A 534 -12.85 -5.92 14.39
N GLN A 535 -13.21 -6.48 13.24
CA GLN A 535 -12.26 -7.08 12.30
C GLN A 535 -11.93 -6.09 11.19
N PHE A 536 -10.63 -5.93 10.94
CA PHE A 536 -10.18 -5.00 9.90
C PHE A 536 -8.82 -5.40 9.35
N PHE A 537 -8.57 -5.11 8.06
CA PHE A 537 -7.29 -5.34 7.39
C PHE A 537 -6.77 -4.03 6.78
N ASN A 538 -5.78 -3.41 7.44
CA ASN A 538 -5.13 -2.19 7.02
C ASN A 538 -3.69 -2.14 7.54
N SER A 539 -2.72 -1.78 6.69
CA SER A 539 -1.32 -1.64 7.10
C SER A 539 -1.02 -0.30 7.80
N THR A 540 -1.85 0.73 7.59
CA THR A 540 -1.73 2.04 8.26
C THR A 540 -2.70 2.09 9.44
N VAL A 541 -2.24 1.62 10.59
CA VAL A 541 -3.04 1.44 11.82
C VAL A 541 -2.79 2.62 12.75
N ALA A 542 -3.85 3.11 13.41
CA ALA A 542 -3.72 4.11 14.47
C ALA A 542 -2.85 3.56 15.61
N PRO A 543 -1.94 4.37 16.21
CA PRO A 543 -1.05 3.93 17.28
C PRO A 543 -1.78 3.29 18.46
N SER A 544 -2.84 3.90 18.94
CA SER A 544 -3.66 3.42 20.05
C SER A 544 -4.33 2.08 19.80
N ILE A 545 -4.67 1.75 18.55
CA ILE A 545 -5.18 0.41 18.19
C ILE A 545 -4.08 -0.64 18.31
N LEU A 546 -2.84 -0.29 17.96
CA LEU A 546 -1.68 -1.18 18.10
C LEU A 546 -1.25 -1.38 19.57
N GLU A 547 -1.65 -0.49 20.46
CA GLU A 547 -1.45 -0.62 21.89
C GLU A 547 -2.60 -1.41 22.55
N PHE A 548 -3.85 -1.06 22.23
CA PHE A 548 -5.04 -1.68 22.81
C PHE A 548 -5.19 -3.17 22.50
N TYR A 549 -5.12 -3.57 21.25
CA TYR A 549 -5.39 -4.97 20.89
C TYR A 549 -4.43 -5.98 21.51
N PRO A 550 -3.09 -5.76 21.55
CA PRO A 550 -2.19 -6.63 22.31
C PRO A 550 -2.51 -6.69 23.82
N THR A 551 -2.96 -5.59 24.42
CA THR A 551 -3.38 -5.55 25.84
C THR A 551 -4.50 -6.54 26.14
N VAL A 552 -5.34 -6.85 25.17
CA VAL A 552 -6.47 -7.79 25.30
C VAL A 552 -6.25 -9.12 24.55
N GLY A 553 -4.98 -9.49 24.33
CA GLY A 553 -4.59 -10.78 23.76
C GLY A 553 -4.87 -10.91 22.26
N VAL A 554 -5.20 -9.82 21.56
CA VAL A 554 -5.43 -9.84 20.11
C VAL A 554 -4.18 -9.39 19.38
N LYS A 555 -3.66 -10.26 18.52
CA LYS A 555 -2.57 -9.88 17.62
C LYS A 555 -3.07 -8.82 16.62
N ARG A 556 -2.51 -7.61 16.67
CA ARG A 556 -2.77 -6.54 15.70
C ARG A 556 -1.49 -6.18 14.96
N ASP A 557 -1.38 -6.70 13.74
CA ASP A 557 -0.31 -6.32 12.81
C ASP A 557 -0.92 -5.59 11.62
N VAL A 558 -1.16 -6.24 10.50
CA VAL A 558 -1.88 -5.67 9.34
C VAL A 558 -3.39 -5.96 9.42
N ASN A 559 -3.80 -6.94 10.19
CA ASN A 559 -5.22 -7.26 10.42
C ASN A 559 -5.50 -7.51 11.91
N SER A 560 -6.76 -7.37 12.28
CA SER A 560 -7.34 -7.81 13.55
C SER A 560 -8.42 -8.85 13.28
N LYS A 561 -8.33 -9.99 13.96
CA LYS A 561 -9.36 -11.05 13.98
C LYS A 561 -9.46 -11.56 15.42
N PRO A 562 -10.20 -10.86 16.31
CA PRO A 562 -10.39 -11.33 17.68
C PRO A 562 -11.09 -12.70 17.67
N GLU A 563 -10.47 -13.69 18.31
CA GLU A 563 -11.04 -15.02 18.45
C GLU A 563 -12.39 -14.99 19.19
N ALA A 564 -13.29 -15.93 18.90
CA ALA A 564 -14.59 -16.02 19.56
C ALA A 564 -14.46 -16.26 21.07
N SER A 565 -13.38 -16.95 21.49
CA SER A 565 -13.03 -17.21 22.89
C SER A 565 -12.77 -15.94 23.71
N LEU A 566 -12.35 -14.85 23.09
CA LEU A 566 -12.18 -13.53 23.70
C LEU A 566 -13.53 -12.77 23.74
N TYR A 567 -14.52 -13.41 24.32
CA TYR A 567 -15.94 -12.98 24.28
C TYR A 567 -16.16 -11.60 24.94
N ALA A 568 -15.43 -11.27 25.98
CA ALA A 568 -15.59 -10.02 26.72
C ALA A 568 -15.31 -8.79 25.83
N LEU A 569 -14.48 -8.93 24.80
CA LEU A 569 -14.25 -7.84 23.86
C LEU A 569 -15.52 -7.41 23.11
N ARG A 570 -16.49 -8.33 22.94
CA ARG A 570 -17.74 -7.97 22.27
C ARG A 570 -18.59 -7.05 23.12
N GLY A 571 -18.63 -7.24 24.44
CA GLY A 571 -19.25 -6.29 25.38
C GLY A 571 -18.50 -4.96 25.40
N LEU A 572 -17.18 -4.98 25.68
CA LEU A 572 -16.31 -3.80 25.80
C LEU A 572 -16.33 -2.91 24.55
N LEU A 573 -16.32 -3.51 23.37
CA LEU A 573 -16.27 -2.80 22.09
C LEU A 573 -17.65 -2.53 21.48
N SER A 574 -18.73 -2.67 22.24
CA SER A 574 -20.11 -2.42 21.78
C SER A 574 -20.53 -3.25 20.57
N VAL A 575 -20.12 -4.52 20.49
CA VAL A 575 -20.50 -5.43 19.42
C VAL A 575 -21.88 -6.01 19.67
N ARG A 576 -22.86 -5.61 18.85
CA ARG A 576 -24.23 -6.09 18.95
C ARG A 576 -24.53 -7.27 18.05
N TYR A 577 -23.96 -7.29 16.82
CA TYR A 577 -24.23 -8.36 15.86
C TYR A 577 -22.95 -9.01 15.35
N THR A 578 -23.00 -10.35 15.22
CA THR A 578 -21.96 -11.12 14.51
C THR A 578 -22.57 -11.70 13.24
N LEU A 579 -21.89 -11.44 12.12
CA LEU A 579 -22.22 -11.97 10.80
C LEU A 579 -21.44 -13.26 10.58
N VAL A 580 -22.14 -14.37 10.42
CA VAL A 580 -21.56 -15.71 10.26
C VAL A 580 -21.88 -16.22 8.86
N PRO A 581 -20.89 -16.51 7.98
CA PRO A 581 -21.15 -17.19 6.72
C PRO A 581 -21.86 -18.53 6.96
N LYS A 582 -22.90 -18.85 6.19
CA LYS A 582 -23.67 -20.09 6.35
C LYS A 582 -22.81 -21.34 6.27
N GLU A 583 -21.72 -21.29 5.50
CA GLU A 583 -20.75 -22.39 5.40
C GLU A 583 -19.87 -22.58 6.64
N LYS A 584 -19.85 -21.59 7.54
CA LYS A 584 -19.04 -21.56 8.79
C LYS A 584 -19.91 -21.74 10.04
N VAL A 585 -21.21 -21.97 9.89
CA VAL A 585 -22.14 -22.05 11.02
C VAL A 585 -21.83 -23.20 11.97
N GLU A 586 -21.36 -24.35 11.46
CA GLU A 586 -21.01 -25.49 12.30
C GLU A 586 -19.82 -25.20 13.23
N ASP A 587 -18.85 -24.44 12.76
CA ASP A 587 -17.69 -24.03 13.56
C ASP A 587 -18.09 -22.94 14.55
N TRP A 588 -18.88 -21.95 14.12
CA TRP A 588 -19.42 -20.93 15.01
C TRP A 588 -20.26 -21.51 16.16
N GLU A 589 -21.16 -22.46 15.87
CA GLU A 589 -21.99 -23.09 16.90
C GLU A 589 -21.21 -23.89 17.93
N LYS A 590 -19.97 -24.36 17.60
CA LYS A 590 -19.06 -25.01 18.54
C LYS A 590 -18.27 -24.02 19.38
N GLU A 591 -17.94 -22.85 18.82
CA GLU A 591 -17.04 -21.86 19.44
C GLU A 591 -17.78 -20.76 20.18
N LYS A 592 -19.01 -20.42 19.76
CA LYS A 592 -19.82 -19.39 20.43
C LYS A 592 -20.16 -19.80 21.85
N LEU A 593 -20.20 -18.83 22.74
CA LEU A 593 -20.76 -18.98 24.10
C LEU A 593 -22.27 -18.76 24.12
N GLU A 594 -22.87 -18.98 25.28
CA GLU A 594 -24.27 -18.59 25.55
C GLU A 594 -24.45 -17.07 25.35
N GLY A 595 -25.70 -16.63 25.11
CA GLY A 595 -26.02 -15.22 24.90
C GLY A 595 -25.92 -14.73 23.43
N TRP A 596 -25.70 -15.64 22.49
CA TRP A 596 -25.80 -15.34 21.06
C TRP A 596 -27.03 -15.94 20.43
N ASN A 597 -27.97 -15.11 19.99
CA ASN A 597 -29.25 -15.52 19.41
C ASN A 597 -29.30 -15.29 17.91
N LEU A 598 -29.67 -16.28 17.14
CA LEU A 598 -29.93 -16.10 15.72
C LEU A 598 -31.21 -15.25 15.52
N VAL A 599 -31.06 -14.04 14.97
CA VAL A 599 -32.14 -13.06 14.82
C VAL A 599 -32.55 -12.85 13.37
N SER A 600 -31.67 -13.08 12.42
CA SER A 600 -31.94 -12.89 10.99
C SER A 600 -31.00 -13.70 10.10
N SER A 601 -31.31 -13.75 8.81
CA SER A 601 -30.42 -14.35 7.81
C SER A 601 -30.59 -13.65 6.46
N THR A 602 -29.50 -13.64 5.69
CA THR A 602 -29.48 -13.23 4.28
C THR A 602 -29.20 -14.44 3.39
N THR A 603 -28.96 -14.21 2.13
CA THR A 603 -28.60 -15.26 1.17
C THR A 603 -27.42 -16.10 1.66
N SER A 604 -26.34 -15.48 2.17
CA SER A 604 -25.10 -16.18 2.55
C SER A 604 -24.72 -16.04 4.02
N TYR A 605 -25.35 -15.16 4.79
CA TYR A 605 -25.02 -14.93 6.20
C TYR A 605 -26.16 -15.29 7.13
N LEU A 606 -25.77 -15.75 8.33
CA LEU A 606 -26.61 -15.78 9.54
C LEU A 606 -26.21 -14.60 10.41
N ILE A 607 -27.18 -13.95 11.05
CA ILE A 607 -27.01 -12.79 11.90
C ILE A 607 -27.37 -13.16 13.32
N TYR A 608 -26.35 -13.17 14.19
CA TYR A 608 -26.51 -13.43 15.62
C TYR A 608 -26.44 -12.12 16.38
N GLU A 609 -27.37 -11.92 17.32
CA GLU A 609 -27.39 -10.80 18.25
C GLU A 609 -26.76 -11.22 19.59
N ASN A 610 -25.90 -10.37 20.12
CA ASN A 610 -25.27 -10.55 21.43
C ASN A 610 -26.15 -9.98 22.54
N GLU A 611 -26.70 -10.81 23.42
CA GLU A 611 -27.51 -10.38 24.58
C GLU A 611 -26.68 -9.56 25.58
N ASN A 612 -25.37 -9.78 25.62
CA ASN A 612 -24.42 -9.12 26.51
C ASN A 612 -23.76 -7.87 25.90
N TRP A 613 -24.26 -7.35 24.76
CA TRP A 613 -23.73 -6.13 24.21
C TRP A 613 -23.97 -4.93 25.12
N VAL A 614 -23.00 -4.00 25.17
CA VAL A 614 -23.07 -2.77 25.95
C VAL A 614 -23.08 -1.58 24.99
N PRO A 615 -24.00 -0.61 25.15
CA PRO A 615 -24.00 0.61 24.35
C PRO A 615 -22.70 1.39 24.50
N MET A 616 -22.35 2.20 23.49
CA MET A 616 -21.18 3.04 23.52
C MET A 616 -21.30 4.13 24.59
N GLY A 617 -20.28 4.25 25.43
CA GLY A 617 -20.20 5.26 26.49
C GLY A 617 -20.78 4.75 27.81
N PHE A 618 -19.96 4.45 28.81
CA PHE A 618 -20.37 3.98 30.14
C PHE A 618 -19.31 4.30 31.18
N THR A 619 -19.66 4.17 32.44
CA THR A 619 -18.76 4.44 33.61
C THR A 619 -18.39 3.17 34.35
N TYR A 620 -17.39 3.27 35.19
CA TYR A 620 -16.90 2.20 36.05
C TYR A 620 -16.97 2.58 37.53
N ASP A 621 -17.18 1.56 38.39
CA ASP A 621 -17.07 1.67 39.85
C ASP A 621 -15.67 1.25 40.34
N SER A 622 -14.87 0.64 39.45
CA SER A 622 -13.55 0.11 39.81
C SER A 622 -12.51 0.47 38.75
N TYR A 623 -11.26 0.60 39.20
CA TYR A 623 -10.09 0.74 38.36
C TYR A 623 -9.05 -0.34 38.66
N ILE A 624 -8.12 -0.56 37.72
CA ILE A 624 -6.93 -1.39 37.92
C ILE A 624 -5.70 -0.59 37.51
N THR A 625 -4.59 -0.73 38.21
CA THR A 625 -3.32 -0.10 37.87
C THR A 625 -2.59 -0.90 36.79
N GLU A 626 -1.67 -0.25 36.05
CA GLU A 626 -0.84 -0.95 35.04
C GLU A 626 -0.04 -2.10 35.68
N GLU A 627 0.58 -1.90 36.87
CA GLU A 627 1.33 -2.94 37.58
C GLU A 627 0.46 -4.18 37.88
N ASN A 628 -0.75 -3.99 38.33
CA ASN A 628 -1.68 -5.07 38.63
C ASN A 628 -2.21 -5.74 37.38
N PHE A 629 -2.38 -4.99 36.32
CA PHE A 629 -2.88 -5.52 35.03
C PHE A 629 -1.82 -6.37 34.30
N GLU A 630 -0.52 -6.04 34.40
CA GLU A 630 0.56 -6.84 33.82
C GLU A 630 0.58 -8.31 34.27
N THR A 631 -0.05 -8.63 35.40
CA THR A 631 -0.14 -10.00 35.93
C THR A 631 -1.37 -10.76 35.40
N VAL A 632 -2.26 -10.09 34.64
CA VAL A 632 -3.47 -10.69 34.05
C VAL A 632 -3.11 -11.45 32.78
N SER A 633 -3.68 -12.65 32.59
CA SER A 633 -3.48 -13.40 31.37
C SER A 633 -4.21 -12.79 30.17
N ASP A 634 -3.66 -12.93 28.95
CA ASP A 634 -4.24 -12.43 27.70
C ASP A 634 -5.71 -12.86 27.52
N THR A 635 -6.04 -14.10 27.92
CA THR A 635 -7.40 -14.64 27.79
C THR A 635 -8.39 -14.01 28.78
N ASN A 636 -7.90 -13.48 29.90
CA ASN A 636 -8.73 -12.84 30.93
C ASN A 636 -8.72 -11.31 30.88
N ALA A 637 -7.80 -10.73 30.13
CA ALA A 637 -7.60 -9.28 30.04
C ALA A 637 -8.89 -8.54 29.64
N GLY A 638 -9.62 -9.06 28.65
CA GLY A 638 -10.91 -8.50 28.24
C GLY A 638 -11.98 -8.54 29.35
N ASN A 639 -12.01 -9.60 30.18
CA ASN A 639 -12.92 -9.69 31.33
C ASN A 639 -12.58 -8.64 32.40
N VAL A 640 -11.29 -8.47 32.70
CA VAL A 640 -10.82 -7.45 33.65
C VAL A 640 -11.17 -6.04 33.17
N LEU A 641 -10.95 -5.73 31.88
CA LEU A 641 -11.32 -4.42 31.32
C LEU A 641 -12.84 -4.20 31.22
N MET A 642 -13.64 -5.26 31.22
CA MET A 642 -15.10 -5.12 31.33
C MET A 642 -15.53 -4.78 32.76
N LYS A 643 -14.75 -5.20 33.78
CA LYS A 643 -15.01 -5.00 35.19
C LYS A 643 -14.44 -3.69 35.73
N ALA A 644 -13.22 -3.33 35.31
CA ALA A 644 -12.47 -2.19 35.86
C ALA A 644 -11.73 -1.43 34.73
N LEU A 645 -11.60 -0.11 34.90
CA LEU A 645 -10.89 0.77 34.00
C LEU A 645 -9.39 0.72 34.26
N LEU A 646 -8.58 0.44 33.23
CA LEU A 646 -7.12 0.46 33.38
C LEU A 646 -6.61 1.90 33.34
N LEU A 647 -5.97 2.32 34.42
CA LEU A 647 -5.44 3.66 34.63
C LEU A 647 -3.93 3.65 34.86
N THR A 648 -3.25 4.68 34.33
CA THR A 648 -1.86 4.99 34.67
C THR A 648 -1.78 5.58 36.09
N ASP A 649 -0.59 5.59 36.70
CA ASP A 649 -0.38 6.17 38.06
C ASP A 649 -0.84 7.63 38.14
N GLU A 650 -0.59 8.45 37.10
CA GLU A 650 -1.04 9.84 37.04
C GLU A 650 -2.57 9.95 36.99
N GLN A 651 -3.24 9.04 36.33
CA GLN A 651 -4.70 8.98 36.26
C GLN A 651 -5.30 8.48 37.59
N VAL A 652 -4.63 7.55 38.26
CA VAL A 652 -5.03 7.12 39.63
C VAL A 652 -4.94 8.28 40.62
N GLU A 653 -3.92 9.12 40.58
CA GLU A 653 -3.83 10.30 41.41
C GLU A 653 -4.99 11.28 41.18
N ARG A 654 -5.45 11.41 39.92
CA ARG A 654 -6.53 12.35 39.55
C ARG A 654 -7.94 11.77 39.78
N TYR A 655 -8.13 10.53 39.47
CA TYR A 655 -9.46 9.91 39.32
C TYR A 655 -9.70 8.71 40.28
N GLY A 656 -8.66 8.18 40.92
CA GLY A 656 -8.77 7.00 41.78
C GLY A 656 -9.73 7.15 42.96
N GLN A 657 -10.03 8.38 43.42
CA GLN A 657 -11.04 8.60 44.49
C GLN A 657 -12.50 8.44 43.98
N MET A 658 -12.74 8.41 42.67
CA MET A 658 -14.07 8.20 42.08
C MET A 658 -14.44 6.72 41.98
N MET A 659 -13.44 5.82 42.08
CA MET A 659 -13.56 4.39 41.85
C MET A 659 -12.81 3.59 42.91
N GLN A 660 -13.11 2.30 43.06
CA GLN A 660 -12.40 1.37 43.92
C GLN A 660 -11.27 0.67 43.19
N ASN A 661 -10.12 0.46 43.83
CA ASN A 661 -9.04 -0.33 43.24
C ASN A 661 -9.43 -1.81 43.26
N LEU A 662 -9.33 -2.47 42.10
CA LEU A 662 -9.66 -3.89 41.94
C LEU A 662 -8.67 -4.76 42.71
N THR A 663 -9.15 -5.70 43.50
CA THR A 663 -8.31 -6.59 44.31
C THR A 663 -7.73 -7.73 43.49
N ASP A 664 -6.67 -8.38 44.00
CA ASP A 664 -6.03 -9.53 43.31
C ASP A 664 -6.97 -10.73 43.15
N ASP A 665 -7.84 -10.98 44.13
CA ASP A 665 -8.81 -12.07 44.04
C ASP A 665 -9.87 -11.79 42.95
N GLU A 666 -10.31 -10.54 42.85
CA GLU A 666 -11.31 -10.13 41.85
C GLU A 666 -10.78 -10.17 40.42
N LYS A 667 -9.51 -9.80 40.19
CA LYS A 667 -8.93 -9.81 38.85
C LYS A 667 -8.64 -11.22 38.29
N ASN A 668 -8.39 -12.22 39.17
CA ASN A 668 -7.93 -13.54 38.79
C ASN A 668 -9.03 -14.59 38.60
N ASN A 669 -10.23 -14.33 39.10
CA ASN A 669 -11.33 -15.30 39.21
C ASN A 669 -12.62 -14.82 38.55
N ILE A 670 -12.55 -14.13 37.37
CA ILE A 670 -13.73 -13.64 36.68
C ILE A 670 -14.32 -14.82 35.86
N SER A 671 -15.52 -15.24 36.25
CA SER A 671 -16.31 -16.25 35.51
C SER A 671 -17.09 -15.63 34.35
N TYR A 672 -17.73 -16.46 33.56
CA TYR A 672 -18.66 -15.99 32.52
C TYR A 672 -19.90 -15.31 33.14
N GLU A 673 -20.40 -15.81 34.29
CA GLU A 673 -21.48 -15.19 35.02
C GLU A 673 -21.12 -13.79 35.53
N ASP A 674 -19.87 -13.61 36.02
CA ASP A 674 -19.35 -12.28 36.43
C ASP A 674 -19.31 -11.34 35.23
N TYR A 675 -18.83 -11.82 34.05
CA TYR A 675 -18.86 -11.03 32.82
C TYR A 675 -20.29 -10.58 32.45
N VAL A 676 -21.30 -11.46 32.55
CA VAL A 676 -22.69 -11.10 32.26
C VAL A 676 -23.20 -10.05 33.23
N GLN A 677 -22.81 -10.13 34.52
CA GLN A 677 -23.15 -9.13 35.52
C GLN A 677 -22.45 -7.79 35.23
N ASP A 678 -21.17 -7.82 34.87
CA ASP A 678 -20.40 -6.62 34.51
C ASP A 678 -21.01 -5.96 33.26
N CYS A 679 -21.40 -6.71 32.24
CA CYS A 679 -22.13 -6.18 31.07
C CYS A 679 -23.44 -5.50 31.48
N THR A 680 -24.16 -6.06 32.45
CA THR A 680 -25.41 -5.48 32.95
C THR A 680 -25.13 -4.17 33.70
N ALA A 681 -24.12 -4.14 34.60
CA ALA A 681 -23.72 -2.93 35.31
C ALA A 681 -23.29 -1.82 34.32
N ARG A 682 -22.50 -2.16 33.26
CA ARG A 682 -22.11 -1.19 32.24
C ARG A 682 -23.30 -0.68 31.41
N ARG A 683 -24.33 -1.50 31.14
CA ARG A 683 -25.57 -1.04 30.50
C ARG A 683 -26.34 -0.06 31.38
N GLU A 684 -26.42 -0.30 32.68
CA GLU A 684 -27.10 0.58 33.65
C GLU A 684 -26.40 1.92 33.80
N SER A 685 -25.06 1.94 33.69
CA SER A 685 -24.23 3.16 33.74
C SER A 685 -23.95 3.78 32.36
N ALA A 686 -24.60 3.25 31.27
CA ALA A 686 -24.37 3.77 29.93
C ALA A 686 -24.98 5.16 29.74
N VAL A 687 -24.37 5.94 28.83
CA VAL A 687 -24.94 7.22 28.39
C VAL A 687 -26.34 7.05 27.80
N THR A 688 -27.19 8.03 28.01
CA THR A 688 -28.62 7.97 27.57
C THR A 688 -28.75 8.13 26.05
N SER A 689 -27.77 8.75 25.39
CA SER A 689 -27.69 8.82 23.95
C SER A 689 -26.25 8.90 23.45
N PHE A 690 -25.98 8.30 22.28
CA PHE A 690 -24.71 8.40 21.55
C PHE A 690 -24.98 8.59 20.07
N THR A 691 -24.40 9.62 19.49
CA THR A 691 -24.55 9.93 18.06
C THR A 691 -23.18 10.07 17.40
N ALA A 692 -22.83 9.12 16.54
CA ALA A 692 -21.63 9.14 15.73
C ALA A 692 -21.75 10.11 14.54
N THR A 693 -20.72 10.90 14.29
CA THR A 693 -20.65 11.78 13.11
C THR A 693 -19.30 11.60 12.40
N ARG A 694 -19.16 12.10 11.20
CA ARG A 694 -17.88 12.08 10.45
C ARG A 694 -16.85 13.10 10.94
N THR A 695 -17.20 13.87 11.96
CA THR A 695 -16.33 14.88 12.59
C THR A 695 -16.17 14.65 14.08
N GLY A 696 -16.60 13.49 14.60
CA GLY A 696 -16.54 13.12 16.01
C GLY A 696 -17.81 12.44 16.48
N PHE A 697 -18.26 12.74 17.69
CA PHE A 697 -19.51 12.19 18.25
C PHE A 697 -20.05 13.06 19.39
N THR A 698 -21.31 12.87 19.72
CA THR A 698 -21.97 13.49 20.87
C THR A 698 -22.62 12.43 21.73
N ALA A 699 -22.63 12.63 23.05
CA ALA A 699 -23.29 11.76 24.00
C ALA A 699 -23.99 12.59 25.09
N GLN A 700 -25.02 12.01 25.70
CA GLN A 700 -25.68 12.56 26.90
C GLN A 700 -25.57 11.54 28.02
N ALA A 701 -25.10 11.98 29.16
CA ALA A 701 -24.93 11.14 30.35
C ALA A 701 -25.70 11.72 31.53
N ASP A 702 -26.34 10.87 32.33
CA ASP A 702 -26.95 11.23 33.61
C ASP A 702 -26.24 10.44 34.70
N LEU A 703 -25.33 11.10 35.43
CA LEU A 703 -24.47 10.46 36.40
C LEU A 703 -24.92 10.77 37.85
N GLU A 704 -24.93 9.76 38.74
CA GLU A 704 -25.22 9.97 40.16
C GLU A 704 -24.08 10.71 40.87
N ALA A 705 -22.84 10.47 40.46
CA ALA A 705 -21.63 11.11 40.98
C ALA A 705 -20.71 11.45 39.81
N GLU A 706 -19.74 12.35 40.01
CA GLU A 706 -18.66 12.63 39.06
C GLU A 706 -17.89 11.35 38.76
N ASN A 707 -17.69 11.05 37.48
CA ASN A 707 -16.96 9.85 37.04
C ASN A 707 -16.33 10.03 35.65
N LEU A 708 -15.41 9.12 35.31
CA LEU A 708 -14.90 8.98 33.94
C LEU A 708 -15.90 8.21 33.08
N VAL A 709 -16.30 8.79 31.96
CA VAL A 709 -17.11 8.13 30.94
C VAL A 709 -16.18 7.57 29.87
N LEU A 710 -16.08 6.22 29.80
CA LEU A 710 -15.33 5.52 28.78
C LEU A 710 -16.11 5.49 27.46
N PHE A 711 -15.43 5.81 26.38
CA PHE A 711 -15.87 5.51 25.01
C PHE A 711 -14.88 4.55 24.38
N SER A 712 -15.34 3.38 23.95
CA SER A 712 -14.46 2.38 23.30
C SER A 712 -14.07 2.80 21.88
N VAL A 713 -13.60 4.05 21.75
CA VAL A 713 -13.09 4.69 20.54
C VAL A 713 -11.58 4.87 20.70
N PRO A 714 -10.76 4.50 19.71
CA PRO A 714 -9.32 4.64 19.79
C PRO A 714 -8.91 6.09 20.03
N TYR A 715 -7.99 6.30 20.97
CA TYR A 715 -7.42 7.60 21.25
C TYR A 715 -6.66 8.15 20.04
N ASP A 716 -6.86 9.42 19.72
CA ASP A 716 -6.13 10.13 18.67
C ASP A 716 -5.99 11.61 19.11
N ASP A 717 -4.78 12.16 19.03
CA ASP A 717 -4.48 13.57 19.36
C ASP A 717 -5.32 14.59 18.58
N GLY A 718 -6.01 14.14 17.56
CA GLY A 718 -6.94 14.93 16.76
C GLY A 718 -8.29 15.21 17.47
N PHE A 719 -8.60 14.51 18.55
CA PHE A 719 -9.82 14.75 19.31
C PHE A 719 -9.67 15.88 20.32
N THR A 720 -10.73 16.65 20.45
CA THR A 720 -10.96 17.59 21.55
C THR A 720 -12.35 17.33 22.12
N ALA A 721 -12.50 17.47 23.44
CA ALA A 721 -13.77 17.24 24.11
C ALA A 721 -14.31 18.50 24.81
N THR A 722 -15.62 18.59 24.91
CA THR A 722 -16.31 19.51 25.82
C THR A 722 -17.36 18.74 26.60
N VAL A 723 -17.51 19.10 27.87
CA VAL A 723 -18.59 18.65 28.76
C VAL A 723 -19.40 19.87 29.17
N ASN A 724 -20.67 19.88 28.86
CA ASN A 724 -21.58 21.03 29.05
C ASN A 724 -21.04 22.33 28.44
N GLY A 725 -20.38 22.22 27.27
CA GLY A 725 -19.77 23.34 26.54
C GLY A 725 -18.43 23.83 27.12
N VAL A 726 -17.94 23.25 28.23
CA VAL A 726 -16.63 23.55 28.82
C VAL A 726 -15.57 22.58 28.27
N PRO A 727 -14.40 23.06 27.82
CA PRO A 727 -13.32 22.19 27.39
C PRO A 727 -12.93 21.17 28.49
N ALA A 728 -12.85 19.92 28.13
CA ALA A 728 -12.46 18.80 28.99
C ALA A 728 -11.25 18.05 28.40
N GLU A 729 -10.41 17.50 29.26
CA GLU A 729 -9.27 16.68 28.84
C GLU A 729 -9.75 15.32 28.34
N VAL A 730 -9.18 14.88 27.21
CA VAL A 730 -9.42 13.56 26.64
C VAL A 730 -8.36 12.61 27.23
N GLU A 731 -8.78 11.72 28.11
CA GLU A 731 -7.92 10.73 28.73
C GLU A 731 -7.72 9.52 27.81
N LYS A 732 -6.49 9.03 27.71
CA LYS A 732 -6.17 7.75 27.09
C LYS A 732 -6.16 6.67 28.17
N VAL A 733 -7.17 5.81 28.16
CA VAL A 733 -7.34 4.73 29.13
C VAL A 733 -7.30 3.37 28.42
N ASP A 734 -7.28 2.28 29.17
CA ASP A 734 -7.25 0.90 28.64
C ASP A 734 -6.16 0.69 27.57
N ASN A 735 -5.03 1.37 27.71
CA ASN A 735 -3.93 1.35 26.73
C ASN A 735 -4.35 1.70 25.29
N GLY A 736 -5.36 2.57 25.11
CA GLY A 736 -5.68 3.01 23.76
C GLY A 736 -7.09 3.50 23.51
N LEU A 737 -7.98 3.46 24.48
CA LEU A 737 -9.34 3.99 24.37
C LEU A 737 -9.45 5.39 24.97
N MET A 738 -10.58 6.07 24.73
CA MET A 738 -10.80 7.43 25.24
C MET A 738 -11.78 7.46 26.40
N ALA A 739 -11.49 8.31 27.38
CA ALA A 739 -12.43 8.68 28.43
C ALA A 739 -12.45 10.20 28.65
N VAL A 740 -13.52 10.70 29.31
CA VAL A 740 -13.63 12.08 29.73
C VAL A 740 -14.33 12.14 31.11
N ALA A 741 -13.88 13.01 31.99
CA ALA A 741 -14.54 13.23 33.26
C ALA A 741 -15.84 14.03 33.03
N ALA A 742 -16.93 13.58 33.63
CA ALA A 742 -18.23 14.27 33.63
C ALA A 742 -18.78 14.42 35.05
N PRO A 743 -19.35 15.60 35.40
CA PRO A 743 -19.88 15.86 36.74
C PRO A 743 -21.18 15.07 36.99
N ALA A 744 -21.57 15.00 38.27
CA ALA A 744 -22.88 14.48 38.66
C ALA A 744 -24.02 15.27 37.99
N GLY A 745 -25.10 14.57 37.65
CA GLY A 745 -26.28 15.09 36.98
C GLY A 745 -26.18 14.94 35.45
N HIS A 746 -26.99 15.74 34.74
CA HIS A 746 -27.04 15.69 33.30
C HIS A 746 -25.82 16.35 32.66
N SER A 747 -25.17 15.67 31.72
CA SER A 747 -24.02 16.16 30.98
C SER A 747 -24.17 15.92 29.49
N GLU A 748 -23.96 16.99 28.69
CA GLU A 748 -23.75 16.90 27.24
C GLU A 748 -22.25 16.80 26.97
N ILE A 749 -21.82 15.68 26.37
CA ILE A 749 -20.42 15.38 26.02
C ILE A 749 -20.27 15.47 24.52
N VAL A 750 -19.34 16.31 24.04
CA VAL A 750 -19.09 16.51 22.60
C VAL A 750 -17.62 16.29 22.30
N PHE A 751 -17.33 15.31 21.45
CA PHE A 751 -16.00 15.08 20.90
C PHE A 751 -15.94 15.58 19.45
N THR A 752 -14.92 16.38 19.15
CA THR A 752 -14.68 16.92 17.81
C THR A 752 -13.32 16.46 17.31
N TYR A 753 -13.28 15.86 16.11
CA TYR A 753 -12.08 15.33 15.48
C TYR A 753 -11.52 16.24 14.39
N HIS A 754 -10.23 16.47 14.45
CA HIS A 754 -9.44 17.11 13.41
C HIS A 754 -8.14 16.36 13.22
N THR A 755 -7.87 15.85 12.02
CA THR A 755 -6.58 15.19 11.75
C THR A 755 -5.41 16.06 12.19
N ALA A 756 -4.57 15.54 13.10
CA ALA A 756 -3.44 16.26 13.70
C ALA A 756 -2.49 16.79 12.60
N GLY A 757 -2.11 18.07 12.71
CA GLY A 757 -1.22 18.74 11.77
C GLY A 757 -1.79 19.05 10.38
N LEU A 758 -3.01 18.60 10.02
CA LEU A 758 -3.56 18.74 8.65
C LEU A 758 -3.81 20.21 8.30
N ARG A 759 -4.42 21.00 9.18
CA ARG A 759 -4.73 22.42 8.90
C ARG A 759 -3.45 23.22 8.64
N GLN A 760 -2.43 23.04 9.47
CA GLN A 760 -1.13 23.71 9.36
C GLN A 760 -0.41 23.30 8.08
N SER A 761 -0.36 22.00 7.79
CA SER A 761 0.30 21.48 6.61
C SER A 761 -0.39 21.84 5.30
N VAL A 762 -1.72 21.93 5.29
CA VAL A 762 -2.49 22.46 4.14
C VAL A 762 -2.17 23.95 3.92
N ALA A 763 -2.07 24.75 4.99
CA ALA A 763 -1.67 26.17 4.87
C ALA A 763 -0.25 26.32 4.29
N VAL A 764 0.70 25.49 4.75
CA VAL A 764 2.07 25.44 4.20
C VAL A 764 2.05 25.05 2.71
N SER A 765 1.30 24.01 2.36
CA SER A 765 1.18 23.55 0.97
C SER A 765 0.55 24.62 0.08
N ALA A 766 -0.50 25.29 0.53
CA ALA A 766 -1.15 26.38 -0.21
C ALA A 766 -0.18 27.57 -0.42
N GLY A 767 0.54 27.99 0.62
CA GLY A 767 1.57 29.01 0.54
C GLY A 767 2.69 28.63 -0.45
N ALA A 768 3.17 27.40 -0.39
CA ALA A 768 4.18 26.88 -1.30
C ALA A 768 3.68 26.83 -2.76
N ILE A 769 2.42 26.48 -3.00
CA ILE A 769 1.79 26.50 -4.34
C ILE A 769 1.74 27.94 -4.88
N VAL A 770 1.41 28.94 -4.06
CA VAL A 770 1.43 30.35 -4.46
C VAL A 770 2.85 30.79 -4.83
N VAL A 771 3.84 30.49 -3.97
CA VAL A 771 5.27 30.75 -4.26
C VAL A 771 5.70 30.09 -5.58
N TYR A 772 5.31 28.84 -5.79
CA TYR A 772 5.60 28.10 -7.02
C TYR A 772 4.98 28.79 -8.25
N ALA A 773 3.70 29.18 -8.18
CA ALA A 773 3.00 29.83 -9.28
C ALA A 773 3.65 31.17 -9.66
N VAL A 774 3.98 31.99 -8.66
CA VAL A 774 4.70 33.27 -8.86
C VAL A 774 6.07 33.03 -9.48
N TRP A 775 6.82 32.08 -8.94
CA TRP A 775 8.15 31.75 -9.45
C TRP A 775 8.14 31.27 -10.91
N VAL A 776 7.21 30.37 -11.27
CA VAL A 776 7.01 29.90 -12.65
C VAL A 776 6.61 31.06 -13.57
N ALA A 777 5.72 31.97 -13.13
CA ALA A 777 5.34 33.15 -13.91
C ALA A 777 6.54 34.07 -14.19
N VAL A 778 7.42 34.27 -13.19
CA VAL A 778 8.68 35.04 -13.35
C VAL A 778 9.60 34.37 -14.37
N LEU A 779 9.80 33.04 -14.28
CA LEU A 779 10.59 32.29 -15.24
C LEU A 779 10.06 32.43 -16.67
N HIS A 780 8.76 32.36 -16.88
CA HIS A 780 8.11 32.52 -18.18
C HIS A 780 8.29 33.94 -18.74
N ARG A 781 8.13 34.97 -17.87
CA ARG A 781 8.36 36.37 -18.28
C ARG A 781 9.81 36.64 -18.69
N LYS A 782 10.78 36.09 -17.93
CA LYS A 782 12.20 36.21 -18.24
C LYS A 782 12.51 35.57 -19.61
N LYS A 783 12.01 34.35 -19.84
CA LYS A 783 12.19 33.64 -21.12
C LYS A 783 11.61 34.41 -22.30
N ARG A 784 10.42 34.97 -22.17
CA ARG A 784 9.80 35.82 -23.23
C ARG A 784 10.61 37.07 -23.54
N ARG A 785 11.18 37.74 -22.51
CA ARG A 785 12.06 38.92 -22.72
C ARG A 785 13.33 38.53 -23.45
N GLU A 786 13.95 37.38 -23.10
CA GLU A 786 15.13 36.89 -23.80
C GLU A 786 14.82 36.57 -25.28
N GLU A 787 13.71 35.92 -25.57
CA GLU A 787 13.25 35.63 -26.93
C GLU A 787 12.93 36.93 -27.74
N SER A 788 12.36 37.96 -27.11
CA SER A 788 12.07 39.23 -27.76
C SER A 788 13.29 40.15 -27.96
N SER A 789 14.37 39.92 -27.21
CA SER A 789 15.64 40.66 -27.38
C SER A 789 16.60 40.08 -28.41
N VAL A 790 16.32 38.88 -28.93
CA VAL A 790 17.13 38.14 -29.94
C VAL A 790 16.43 38.16 -31.31
N GLY A 791 15.17 38.61 -31.41
CA GLY A 791 14.46 38.86 -32.69
C GLY A 791 14.46 40.31 -33.04
#